data_085e53fac0802197a7212d5a75c78df1
#
_entry.id   085e53fac0802197a7212d5a75c78df1
#
_cell.length_a   1.000
_cell.length_b   1.000
_cell.length_c   1.000
_cell.angle_alpha   90.00
_cell.angle_beta   90.00
_cell.angle_gamma   90.00
#
_symmetry.space_group_name_H-M   'P 1'
#
loop_
_entity.id
_entity.type
_entity.pdbx_description
1 polymer ?
#
loop_
_entity_poly.entity_id
_entity_poly.type
_entity_poly.pdbx_seq_one_letter_code
_entity_poly.pdbx_strand_id
1 'polypeptide(L)'
;MPQAMKRHFNKGNGRPRLTASICAMIATATLSGCSESPAPEKVPTQEDLTATTAGFEPGARLQNPPTAVRQTHDLLLDDISASRHISDGKGEAWIESGPTEIVASGRGTWTFRFRASEYGIVNGGSVFFMASPYWGWSRPQTQSPRMAGFVSVRALNLEDDDPLVVQVNTFGDQLCQLAIAGRDLAPGEVLEFTYGQGDAGAVADQYAERGSRFWFSVDGDGDGVRGILTDSPSIEILPAPPASLQLHLPSTVRAGETAMVTLALVDHIGNGFVSFEGELLLQSDRRWPGLPERVALKAADQGKTQIPLLIALDAPIGTLRVAAAAVGTCTQRGLGQEDPEVFEVGGEGRELFALSNPMRILEPDSTSPSVLWADLHGHSNLSDGTGTPDDYFDYARYIAGLDIAALTDHDHWGVEFLDAAPEMWDRIVDTVKRKNAPGDFSALLAFEWTSWLHGHRHVVYFEDHGEIYSSVDEKFDDPDELWAALKGQAALTFAHHSAGGPIATNWSFPPDPILEPVTEVSSVHGSSEAWDSPSLIYRPLKGNFVRDVLDVGYKLGFIGSGDSHDGHPGLAQIASPTSGIAAILAKDNTREAILEALRARRAYATNGPRIVLDVTLGGREMGSTTVAAELEDGSALLAATVLGTAPLTRVEIIRSGEVTQILDAAMLGQTSGDEPHWSGEIRIDNLQPGEYVYLRVVQRGAGRSGSAGVAWSSPWFFE
;
A
#
# COMPACT_ATOMS: atom_id res chain seq x y z
N MET A 1 25.86 -2.65 20.24
CA MET A 1 26.60 -3.09 21.46
C MET A 1 25.95 -4.34 22.03
N PRO A 2 26.51 -5.50 21.87
CA PRO A 2 25.98 -6.74 22.42
C PRO A 2 26.88 -7.33 23.48
N GLN A 3 26.74 -6.89 24.75
CA GLN A 3 27.42 -7.57 25.86
C GLN A 3 26.74 -7.42 27.23
N ALA A 4 25.58 -6.79 27.36
CA ALA A 4 24.95 -6.55 28.67
C ALA A 4 23.74 -7.48 29.00
N MET A 5 23.41 -8.46 28.17
CA MET A 5 22.25 -9.35 28.41
C MET A 5 22.60 -10.83 28.61
N LYS A 6 23.78 -11.12 29.17
CA LYS A 6 24.20 -12.50 29.48
C LYS A 6 24.44 -12.76 30.96
N ARG A 7 23.62 -12.26 31.86
CA ARG A 7 23.64 -12.74 33.27
C ARG A 7 22.26 -12.50 33.88
N HIS A 8 21.40 -13.50 33.85
CA HIS A 8 20.37 -13.86 34.86
C HIS A 8 19.29 -14.77 34.30
N PHE A 9 19.67 -15.88 33.70
CA PHE A 9 18.78 -17.01 33.54
C PHE A 9 19.52 -18.29 33.88
N ASN A 10 19.42 -18.68 35.14
CA ASN A 10 19.70 -20.06 35.52
C ASN A 10 18.83 -20.47 36.71
N LYS A 11 18.03 -21.56 36.45
CA LYS A 11 17.27 -22.42 37.35
C LYS A 11 15.81 -22.06 37.59
N GLY A 12 14.94 -22.74 36.84
CA GLY A 12 13.53 -22.98 37.13
C GLY A 12 12.90 -23.66 35.90
N ASN A 13 12.58 -24.94 36.03
CA ASN A 13 11.88 -25.74 35.00
C ASN A 13 10.54 -25.12 34.66
N GLY A 14 10.33 -24.82 33.42
CA GLY A 14 9.09 -24.27 32.86
C GLY A 14 9.44 -23.17 31.87
N ARG A 15 9.71 -23.52 30.61
CA ARG A 15 9.77 -22.52 29.54
C ARG A 15 8.36 -22.03 29.29
N PRO A 16 8.01 -20.77 29.53
CA PRO A 16 6.81 -20.21 28.90
C PRO A 16 7.08 -20.22 27.40
N ARG A 17 6.29 -20.95 26.64
CA ARG A 17 6.26 -20.88 25.18
C ARG A 17 5.77 -19.46 24.83
N LEU A 18 6.65 -18.63 24.34
CA LEU A 18 6.36 -17.28 23.86
C LEU A 18 5.64 -17.38 22.49
N THR A 19 4.39 -17.74 22.47
CA THR A 19 3.50 -17.58 21.30
C THR A 19 3.05 -16.11 21.12
N ALA A 20 3.48 -15.22 21.97
CA ALA A 20 3.09 -13.80 21.96
C ALA A 20 3.86 -12.92 20.96
N SER A 21 4.65 -13.48 20.03
CA SER A 21 5.73 -12.69 19.44
C SER A 21 5.63 -12.31 17.97
N ILE A 22 4.66 -12.79 17.22
CA ILE A 22 4.70 -12.54 15.77
C ILE A 22 4.38 -11.07 15.47
N CYS A 23 3.33 -10.51 16.02
CA CYS A 23 3.05 -9.08 15.88
C CYS A 23 4.12 -8.17 16.51
N ALA A 24 4.75 -8.59 17.62
CA ALA A 24 5.75 -7.79 18.28
C ALA A 24 7.14 -7.84 17.62
N MET A 25 7.49 -8.92 16.92
CA MET A 25 8.79 -9.01 16.23
C MET A 25 8.84 -8.25 14.92
N ILE A 26 7.70 -8.02 14.27
CA ILE A 26 7.63 -7.38 12.97
C ILE A 26 7.44 -5.87 13.08
N ALA A 27 6.74 -5.39 14.08
CA ALA A 27 6.75 -3.97 14.43
C ALA A 27 8.19 -3.44 14.63
N THR A 28 9.11 -4.25 15.14
CA THR A 28 10.54 -3.88 15.22
C THR A 28 11.29 -3.90 13.89
N ALA A 29 10.78 -4.59 12.88
CA ALA A 29 11.41 -4.63 11.55
C ALA A 29 10.95 -3.47 10.65
N THR A 30 9.73 -2.97 10.83
CA THR A 30 9.15 -1.89 10.02
C THR A 30 9.34 -0.49 10.61
N LEU A 31 9.51 -0.35 11.93
CA LEU A 31 9.57 0.96 12.62
C LEU A 31 10.97 1.53 12.85
N SER A 32 12.05 0.89 12.41
CA SER A 32 13.40 1.47 12.47
C SER A 32 13.63 2.61 11.46
N GLY A 33 12.62 3.03 10.72
CA GLY A 33 12.73 4.02 9.64
C GLY A 33 12.32 5.46 9.99
N CYS A 34 11.75 5.74 11.14
CA CYS A 34 11.15 7.07 11.41
C CYS A 34 11.68 7.82 12.64
N SER A 35 12.84 7.52 13.19
CA SER A 35 13.48 8.42 14.16
C SER A 35 14.99 8.41 14.05
N GLU A 36 15.54 9.53 13.66
CA GLU A 36 16.94 9.92 13.41
C GLU A 36 17.38 9.63 11.97
N SER A 37 17.63 10.70 11.21
CA SER A 37 18.38 10.63 9.95
C SER A 37 19.70 9.92 10.23
N PRO A 38 19.96 8.75 9.65
CA PRO A 38 21.28 8.18 9.70
C PRO A 38 22.27 9.14 9.03
N ALA A 39 23.45 9.26 9.60
CA ALA A 39 24.55 9.93 8.91
C ALA A 39 24.65 9.34 7.49
N PRO A 40 24.98 10.15 6.47
CA PRO A 40 25.00 9.67 5.09
C PRO A 40 25.92 8.46 5.00
N GLU A 41 25.32 7.29 4.76
CA GLU A 41 26.07 6.10 4.40
C GLU A 41 26.91 6.44 3.16
N LYS A 42 28.19 6.09 3.18
CA LYS A 42 29.05 6.30 2.04
C LYS A 42 28.42 5.67 0.81
N VAL A 43 28.18 6.48 -0.19
CA VAL A 43 27.83 6.00 -1.55
C VAL A 43 28.91 4.97 -1.93
N PRO A 44 28.54 3.72 -2.27
CA PRO A 44 29.50 2.70 -2.69
C PRO A 44 30.33 3.21 -3.87
N THR A 45 31.64 3.02 -3.80
CA THR A 45 32.54 3.39 -4.90
C THR A 45 32.39 2.41 -6.05
N GLN A 46 32.78 2.81 -7.25
CA GLN A 46 32.72 1.97 -8.45
C GLN A 46 33.51 0.65 -8.30
N GLU A 47 34.52 0.59 -7.42
CA GLU A 47 35.26 -0.64 -7.08
C GLU A 47 34.43 -1.60 -6.23
N ASP A 48 33.52 -1.11 -5.37
CA ASP A 48 32.60 -1.95 -4.59
C ASP A 48 31.53 -2.60 -5.51
N LEU A 49 31.27 -2.00 -6.67
CA LEU A 49 30.28 -2.46 -7.65
C LEU A 49 30.83 -3.57 -8.56
N THR A 50 32.14 -3.63 -8.79
CA THR A 50 32.76 -4.59 -9.71
C THR A 50 33.17 -5.94 -9.08
N ALA A 51 33.19 -6.02 -7.74
CA ALA A 51 33.72 -7.21 -7.05
C ALA A 51 32.71 -8.39 -6.92
N THR A 52 31.47 -8.28 -7.46
CA THR A 52 30.41 -9.27 -7.18
C THR A 52 29.68 -9.85 -8.40
N THR A 53 30.11 -9.59 -9.63
CA THR A 53 29.42 -10.08 -10.84
C THR A 53 29.85 -11.44 -11.35
N ALA A 54 30.80 -12.13 -10.70
CA ALA A 54 31.22 -13.46 -11.10
C ALA A 54 30.33 -14.56 -10.50
N GLY A 55 29.43 -15.13 -11.30
CA GLY A 55 28.79 -16.42 -11.01
C GLY A 55 27.47 -16.36 -10.19
N PHE A 56 26.67 -15.32 -10.38
CA PHE A 56 25.33 -15.29 -9.79
C PHE A 56 24.34 -16.07 -10.66
N GLU A 57 23.72 -17.13 -10.11
CA GLU A 57 22.52 -17.75 -10.66
C GLU A 57 21.31 -17.22 -9.87
N PRO A 58 20.29 -16.62 -10.53
CA PRO A 58 19.05 -16.20 -9.88
C PRO A 58 18.43 -17.36 -9.12
N GLY A 59 17.92 -17.08 -7.91
CA GLY A 59 17.28 -18.08 -7.07
C GLY A 59 18.22 -18.99 -6.27
N ALA A 60 19.50 -19.15 -6.65
CA ALA A 60 20.42 -20.03 -5.91
C ALA A 60 20.63 -19.61 -4.45
N ARG A 61 20.50 -18.32 -4.13
CA ARG A 61 20.61 -17.78 -2.76
C ARG A 61 19.35 -17.97 -1.92
N LEU A 62 18.19 -18.12 -2.53
CA LEU A 62 16.89 -18.20 -1.86
C LEU A 62 16.41 -19.63 -1.65
N GLN A 63 17.13 -20.64 -2.16
CA GLN A 63 16.86 -22.04 -1.85
C GLN A 63 16.98 -22.36 -0.34
N ASN A 64 17.69 -21.49 0.41
CA ASN A 64 17.74 -21.54 1.87
C ASN A 64 17.39 -20.16 2.41
N PRO A 65 16.13 -19.88 2.74
CA PRO A 65 15.74 -18.62 3.33
C PRO A 65 16.53 -18.34 4.63
N PRO A 66 16.80 -17.06 4.96
CA PRO A 66 17.51 -16.70 6.18
C PRO A 66 16.87 -17.35 7.42
N THR A 67 17.68 -17.74 8.40
CA THR A 67 17.20 -18.41 9.62
C THR A 67 16.07 -17.66 10.32
N ALA A 68 16.10 -16.31 10.32
CA ALA A 68 15.04 -15.50 10.93
C ALA A 68 13.70 -15.64 10.18
N VAL A 69 13.74 -15.71 8.85
CA VAL A 69 12.56 -15.90 8.00
C VAL A 69 11.93 -17.27 8.23
N ARG A 70 12.76 -18.33 8.24
CA ARG A 70 12.30 -19.68 8.56
C ARG A 70 11.72 -19.76 9.98
N GLN A 71 12.33 -19.10 10.96
CA GLN A 71 11.80 -19.03 12.31
C GLN A 71 10.43 -18.35 12.38
N THR A 72 10.20 -17.29 11.58
CA THR A 72 8.89 -16.63 11.49
C THR A 72 7.84 -17.58 10.91
N HIS A 73 8.16 -18.27 9.83
CA HIS A 73 7.27 -19.28 9.25
C HIS A 73 6.94 -20.41 10.23
N ASP A 74 7.96 -20.97 10.93
CA ASP A 74 7.77 -22.03 11.93
C ASP A 74 6.87 -21.55 13.08
N LEU A 75 7.01 -20.29 13.51
CA LEU A 75 6.16 -19.70 14.57
C LEU A 75 4.71 -19.50 14.10
N LEU A 76 4.48 -19.16 12.83
CA LEU A 76 3.13 -19.09 12.24
C LEU A 76 2.48 -20.47 12.25
N LEU A 77 3.18 -21.50 11.80
CA LEU A 77 2.67 -22.88 11.81
C LEU A 77 2.39 -23.38 13.25
N ASP A 78 3.25 -23.04 14.20
CA ASP A 78 3.04 -23.36 15.62
C ASP A 78 1.75 -22.69 16.16
N ASP A 79 1.50 -21.41 15.82
CA ASP A 79 0.28 -20.71 16.25
C ASP A 79 -0.99 -21.26 15.60
N ILE A 80 -0.96 -21.54 14.28
CA ILE A 80 -2.08 -22.14 13.54
C ILE A 80 -2.46 -23.50 14.13
N SER A 81 -1.46 -24.34 14.44
CA SER A 81 -1.67 -25.69 14.95
C SER A 81 -1.99 -25.74 16.44
N ALA A 82 -1.82 -24.63 17.17
CA ALA A 82 -2.08 -24.56 18.60
C ALA A 82 -3.56 -24.77 18.92
N SER A 83 -3.86 -25.72 19.76
CA SER A 83 -5.22 -25.94 20.24
C SER A 83 -5.60 -24.83 21.20
N ARG A 84 -6.70 -24.13 20.90
CA ARG A 84 -7.27 -23.11 21.79
C ARG A 84 -8.21 -23.74 22.80
N HIS A 85 -8.04 -23.36 24.07
CA HIS A 85 -8.94 -23.79 25.13
C HIS A 85 -10.31 -23.10 24.99
N ILE A 86 -11.36 -23.70 25.55
CA ILE A 86 -12.74 -23.16 25.47
C ILE A 86 -12.88 -21.77 26.11
N SER A 87 -12.00 -21.40 27.03
CA SER A 87 -11.95 -20.07 27.68
C SER A 87 -11.20 -19.01 26.89
N ASP A 88 -10.44 -19.41 25.83
CA ASP A 88 -9.66 -18.47 25.05
C ASP A 88 -10.55 -17.61 24.16
N GLY A 89 -10.29 -16.32 24.12
CA GLY A 89 -11.11 -15.35 23.38
C GLY A 89 -12.51 -15.16 23.97
N LYS A 90 -12.77 -15.59 25.21
CA LYS A 90 -14.08 -15.42 25.86
C LYS A 90 -14.08 -14.30 26.88
N GLY A 91 -15.17 -13.55 26.89
CA GLY A 91 -15.39 -12.39 27.74
C GLY A 91 -16.12 -11.30 26.99
N GLU A 92 -16.20 -10.12 27.58
CA GLU A 92 -16.84 -8.94 26.99
C GLU A 92 -15.96 -7.72 27.28
N ALA A 93 -15.61 -6.95 26.26
CA ALA A 93 -14.88 -5.68 26.41
C ALA A 93 -15.69 -4.52 25.84
N TRP A 94 -15.69 -3.37 26.54
CA TRP A 94 -16.37 -2.16 26.05
C TRP A 94 -15.62 -0.90 26.50
N ILE A 95 -15.88 0.23 25.81
CA ILE A 95 -15.43 1.54 26.22
C ILE A 95 -16.38 2.04 27.30
N GLU A 96 -15.90 2.19 28.52
CA GLU A 96 -16.65 2.77 29.63
C GLU A 96 -16.66 4.30 29.58
N SER A 97 -15.53 4.88 29.16
CA SER A 97 -15.41 6.32 28.96
C SER A 97 -14.28 6.62 27.99
N GLY A 98 -14.39 7.73 27.29
CA GLY A 98 -13.44 8.20 26.29
C GLY A 98 -14.18 8.67 25.03
N PRO A 99 -13.46 9.29 24.09
CA PRO A 99 -14.06 9.74 22.85
C PRO A 99 -14.43 8.54 21.95
N THR A 100 -15.60 8.60 21.33
CA THR A 100 -16.02 7.66 20.28
C THR A 100 -15.63 8.14 18.89
N GLU A 101 -15.26 9.42 18.77
CA GLU A 101 -14.71 10.04 17.57
C GLU A 101 -13.49 10.88 17.95
N ILE A 102 -12.44 10.82 17.16
CA ILE A 102 -11.22 11.61 17.37
C ILE A 102 -10.63 12.02 16.03
N VAL A 103 -10.02 13.20 15.96
CA VAL A 103 -9.26 13.62 14.78
C VAL A 103 -7.92 12.86 14.74
N ALA A 104 -7.50 12.52 13.55
CA ALA A 104 -6.21 11.88 13.28
C ALA A 104 -5.06 12.59 14.02
N SER A 105 -4.20 11.83 14.70
CA SER A 105 -3.15 12.33 15.62
C SER A 105 -3.66 13.08 16.86
N GLY A 106 -4.96 13.07 17.11
CA GLY A 106 -5.56 13.67 18.29
C GLY A 106 -5.19 12.94 19.58
N ARG A 107 -5.42 13.58 20.73
CA ARG A 107 -5.09 13.01 22.05
C ARG A 107 -6.34 12.71 22.83
N GLY A 108 -6.43 11.49 23.37
CA GLY A 108 -7.56 11.04 24.17
C GLY A 108 -7.13 10.18 25.36
N THR A 109 -8.10 9.88 26.20
CA THR A 109 -7.96 8.88 27.27
C THR A 109 -9.16 7.96 27.19
N TRP A 110 -8.92 6.67 27.10
CA TRP A 110 -9.96 5.66 27.03
C TRP A 110 -9.90 4.77 28.26
N THR A 111 -11.03 4.60 28.91
CA THR A 111 -11.22 3.61 29.96
C THR A 111 -12.05 2.48 29.40
N PHE A 112 -11.48 1.30 29.39
CA PHE A 112 -12.15 0.06 28.98
C PHE A 112 -12.54 -0.74 30.21
N ARG A 113 -13.61 -1.53 30.08
CA ARG A 113 -13.92 -2.60 31.02
C ARG A 113 -13.91 -3.92 30.29
N PHE A 114 -13.32 -4.92 30.93
CA PHE A 114 -13.37 -6.30 30.51
C PHE A 114 -14.05 -7.13 31.57
N ARG A 115 -15.08 -7.88 31.19
CA ARG A 115 -15.80 -8.83 32.05
C ARG A 115 -15.39 -10.25 31.68
N ALA A 116 -14.93 -11.03 32.68
CA ALA A 116 -14.61 -12.44 32.49
C ALA A 116 -15.88 -13.23 32.13
N SER A 117 -15.72 -14.18 31.21
CA SER A 117 -16.80 -15.10 30.79
C SER A 117 -17.21 -16.08 31.91
N GLU A 118 -18.16 -16.96 31.60
CA GLU A 118 -18.54 -18.07 32.50
C GLU A 118 -17.40 -19.04 32.86
N TYR A 119 -16.30 -19.01 32.10
CA TYR A 119 -15.12 -19.82 32.37
C TYR A 119 -14.13 -19.15 33.33
N GLY A 120 -14.24 -17.83 33.53
CA GLY A 120 -13.20 -17.06 34.23
C GLY A 120 -11.88 -17.02 33.48
N ILE A 121 -10.80 -16.64 34.19
CA ILE A 121 -9.42 -16.72 33.73
C ILE A 121 -8.57 -17.28 34.86
N VAL A 122 -7.80 -18.32 34.62
CA VAL A 122 -7.00 -18.95 35.67
C VAL A 122 -5.85 -18.04 36.13
N ASN A 123 -5.34 -18.29 37.32
CA ASN A 123 -4.09 -17.71 37.80
C ASN A 123 -2.93 -18.10 36.85
N GLY A 124 -2.35 -17.14 36.17
CA GLY A 124 -1.37 -17.33 35.09
C GLY A 124 -1.91 -16.99 33.71
N GLY A 125 -3.23 -16.96 33.53
CA GLY A 125 -3.84 -16.49 32.29
C GLY A 125 -3.81 -14.99 32.13
N SER A 126 -4.31 -14.46 31.02
CA SER A 126 -4.12 -13.06 30.67
C SER A 126 -5.23 -12.51 29.77
N VAL A 127 -5.48 -11.22 29.91
CA VAL A 127 -6.19 -10.41 28.91
C VAL A 127 -5.17 -9.56 28.18
N PHE A 128 -5.24 -9.52 26.86
CA PHE A 128 -4.36 -8.69 26.04
C PHE A 128 -5.15 -7.55 25.42
N PHE A 129 -4.49 -6.41 25.29
CA PHE A 129 -4.99 -5.21 24.61
C PHE A 129 -4.00 -4.75 23.56
N MET A 130 -4.51 -4.33 22.43
CA MET A 130 -3.74 -3.73 21.34
C MET A 130 -4.58 -2.63 20.68
N ALA A 131 -4.13 -1.39 20.72
CA ALA A 131 -4.63 -0.35 19.82
C ALA A 131 -4.13 -0.72 18.42
N SER A 132 -4.82 -0.35 17.34
CA SER A 132 -4.47 -0.77 15.97
C SER A 132 -3.01 -1.24 15.78
N PRO A 133 -2.75 -2.41 15.23
CA PRO A 133 -1.45 -3.07 15.39
C PRO A 133 -0.28 -2.39 14.70
N TYR A 134 -0.52 -1.47 13.72
CA TYR A 134 0.56 -1.09 12.81
C TYR A 134 0.89 0.40 12.77
N TRP A 135 -0.06 1.32 12.96
CA TRP A 135 0.17 2.71 12.58
C TRP A 135 -0.21 3.72 13.66
N GLY A 136 0.67 4.64 13.94
CA GLY A 136 0.44 5.93 14.55
C GLY A 136 -0.04 5.99 15.99
N TRP A 137 -0.70 4.99 16.55
CA TRP A 137 -1.12 4.97 17.94
C TRP A 137 0.08 5.04 18.89
N SER A 138 -0.02 5.84 19.94
CA SER A 138 1.02 5.86 20.97
C SER A 138 1.12 4.49 21.66
N ARG A 139 2.36 4.03 21.85
CA ARG A 139 2.65 2.74 22.49
C ARG A 139 2.08 2.65 23.89
N PRO A 140 1.36 1.58 24.28
CA PRO A 140 1.03 1.32 25.67
C PRO A 140 2.33 1.23 26.50
N GLN A 141 2.41 1.98 27.59
CA GLN A 141 3.61 1.99 28.45
C GLN A 141 3.25 2.20 29.92
N THR A 142 4.05 1.65 30.82
CA THR A 142 3.90 1.74 32.27
C THR A 142 4.98 2.59 32.95
N GLN A 143 5.86 3.24 32.17
CA GLN A 143 7.05 3.89 32.68
C GLN A 143 6.76 5.28 33.27
N SER A 144 5.87 6.05 32.64
CA SER A 144 5.60 7.42 33.07
C SER A 144 4.21 7.92 32.66
N PRO A 145 3.39 8.41 33.61
CA PRO A 145 2.11 9.04 33.30
C PRO A 145 2.24 10.39 32.58
N ARG A 146 3.47 10.92 32.44
CA ARG A 146 3.75 12.15 31.67
C ARG A 146 4.04 11.89 30.19
N MET A 147 4.16 10.63 29.81
CA MET A 147 4.37 10.20 28.42
C MET A 147 3.08 9.67 27.85
N ALA A 148 2.88 9.87 26.55
CA ALA A 148 1.71 9.35 25.84
C ALA A 148 1.60 7.82 25.94
N GLY A 149 0.36 7.31 25.95
CA GLY A 149 0.09 5.88 26.01
C GLY A 149 0.26 5.23 27.39
N PHE A 150 0.35 6.01 28.48
CA PHE A 150 0.44 5.43 29.82
C PHE A 150 -0.81 4.60 30.15
N VAL A 151 -0.58 3.37 30.64
CA VAL A 151 -1.64 2.42 30.95
C VAL A 151 -1.69 2.11 32.44
N SER A 152 -2.91 1.87 32.93
CA SER A 152 -3.16 1.35 34.27
C SER A 152 -4.32 0.39 34.25
N VAL A 153 -4.35 -0.54 35.22
CA VAL A 153 -5.44 -1.50 35.40
C VAL A 153 -5.79 -1.61 36.89
N ARG A 154 -7.05 -1.89 37.13
CA ARG A 154 -7.56 -2.32 38.45
C ARG A 154 -8.71 -3.32 38.28
N ALA A 155 -8.83 -4.23 39.18
CA ALA A 155 -10.02 -5.04 39.29
C ALA A 155 -11.09 -4.29 40.14
N LEU A 156 -12.34 -4.43 39.77
CA LEU A 156 -13.46 -3.72 40.41
C LEU A 156 -14.10 -4.60 41.48
N ASN A 157 -14.64 -3.95 42.53
CA ASN A 157 -15.44 -4.58 43.59
C ASN A 157 -14.69 -5.67 44.38
N LEU A 158 -13.38 -5.54 44.57
CA LEU A 158 -12.60 -6.43 45.41
C LEU A 158 -12.72 -6.02 46.89
N GLU A 159 -12.60 -7.02 47.78
CA GLU A 159 -12.40 -6.82 49.23
C GLU A 159 -10.98 -6.35 49.50
N ASP A 160 -10.71 -5.66 50.60
CA ASP A 160 -9.39 -5.09 50.93
C ASP A 160 -8.26 -6.15 51.04
N ASP A 161 -8.61 -7.41 51.33
CA ASP A 161 -7.70 -8.56 51.49
C ASP A 161 -7.74 -9.55 50.31
N ASP A 162 -8.39 -9.20 49.23
CA ASP A 162 -8.47 -10.04 48.02
C ASP A 162 -7.07 -10.28 47.43
N PRO A 163 -6.68 -11.54 47.23
CA PRO A 163 -5.35 -11.88 46.71
C PRO A 163 -5.17 -11.63 45.21
N LEU A 164 -6.20 -11.22 44.46
CA LEU A 164 -6.11 -10.96 43.01
C LEU A 164 -5.13 -9.83 42.74
N VAL A 165 -4.18 -10.12 41.89
CA VAL A 165 -3.21 -9.15 41.36
C VAL A 165 -3.30 -9.15 39.83
N VAL A 166 -3.42 -7.97 39.25
CA VAL A 166 -3.33 -7.80 37.79
C VAL A 166 -2.09 -7.02 37.46
N GLN A 167 -1.14 -7.66 36.77
CA GLN A 167 0.13 -7.05 36.35
C GLN A 167 0.05 -6.58 34.91
N VAL A 168 0.51 -5.36 34.65
CA VAL A 168 0.59 -4.83 33.29
C VAL A 168 1.98 -5.04 32.74
N ASN A 169 2.07 -5.79 31.64
CA ASN A 169 3.30 -5.98 30.86
C ASN A 169 3.09 -5.40 29.46
N THR A 170 4.15 -4.86 28.87
CA THR A 170 4.10 -4.33 27.50
C THR A 170 5.15 -5.04 26.65
N PHE A 171 4.77 -5.47 25.44
CA PHE A 171 5.61 -6.22 24.52
C PHE A 171 5.67 -5.51 23.17
N GLY A 172 6.89 -5.40 22.65
CA GLY A 172 7.11 -4.69 21.38
C GLY A 172 6.55 -3.27 21.44
N ASP A 173 5.89 -2.87 20.38
CA ASP A 173 5.44 -1.50 20.21
C ASP A 173 3.97 -1.28 20.60
N GLN A 174 3.13 -2.34 20.64
CA GLN A 174 1.68 -2.13 20.70
C GLN A 174 0.93 -3.09 21.63
N LEU A 175 1.48 -4.24 21.98
CA LEU A 175 0.79 -5.25 22.78
C LEU A 175 0.93 -4.96 24.28
N CYS A 176 -0.21 -4.93 24.97
CA CYS A 176 -0.31 -4.81 26.41
C CYS A 176 -0.97 -6.06 27.00
N GLN A 177 -0.34 -6.69 27.98
CA GLN A 177 -0.84 -7.85 28.70
C GLN A 177 -1.31 -7.45 30.10
N LEU A 178 -2.48 -7.86 30.48
CA LEU A 178 -3.03 -7.81 31.82
C LEU A 178 -2.94 -9.22 32.41
N ALA A 179 -1.85 -9.56 33.06
CA ALA A 179 -1.58 -10.89 33.60
C ALA A 179 -2.29 -11.09 34.94
N ILE A 180 -3.02 -12.18 35.07
CA ILE A 180 -3.79 -12.55 36.28
C ILE A 180 -2.88 -13.34 37.23
N ALA A 181 -2.80 -12.90 38.47
CA ALA A 181 -1.97 -13.51 39.52
C ALA A 181 -2.66 -13.50 40.89
N GLY A 182 -2.14 -14.33 41.80
CA GLY A 182 -2.64 -14.46 43.17
C GLY A 182 -3.83 -15.39 43.31
N ARG A 183 -4.85 -15.26 42.47
CA ARG A 183 -5.98 -16.18 42.30
C ARG A 183 -6.53 -16.06 40.86
N ASP A 184 -7.45 -16.94 40.53
CA ASP A 184 -8.21 -16.85 39.27
C ASP A 184 -9.08 -15.58 39.27
N LEU A 185 -9.28 -15.00 38.09
CA LEU A 185 -10.34 -14.02 37.85
C LEU A 185 -11.64 -14.80 37.66
N ALA A 186 -12.54 -14.64 38.62
CA ALA A 186 -13.78 -15.44 38.64
C ALA A 186 -14.76 -15.02 37.51
N PRO A 187 -15.68 -15.90 37.11
CA PRO A 187 -16.74 -15.55 36.16
C PRO A 187 -17.50 -14.29 36.55
N GLY A 188 -17.63 -13.36 35.61
CA GLY A 188 -18.34 -12.10 35.78
C GLY A 188 -17.54 -10.99 36.49
N GLU A 189 -16.36 -11.25 37.02
CA GLU A 189 -15.48 -10.19 37.55
C GLU A 189 -15.02 -9.25 36.47
N VAL A 190 -14.77 -7.99 36.83
CA VAL A 190 -14.51 -6.92 35.89
C VAL A 190 -13.15 -6.30 36.15
N LEU A 191 -12.33 -6.22 35.13
CA LEU A 191 -11.13 -5.41 35.06
C LEU A 191 -11.45 -4.05 34.42
N GLU A 192 -10.97 -2.97 35.01
CA GLU A 192 -10.98 -1.65 34.41
C GLU A 192 -9.57 -1.26 33.99
N PHE A 193 -9.39 -1.01 32.69
CA PHE A 193 -8.12 -0.70 32.06
C PHE A 193 -8.18 0.68 31.43
N THR A 194 -7.23 1.56 31.75
CA THR A 194 -7.17 2.91 31.17
C THR A 194 -5.94 3.03 30.29
N TYR A 195 -6.15 3.44 29.04
CA TYR A 195 -5.12 3.75 28.05
C TYR A 195 -5.07 5.26 27.80
N GLY A 196 -3.88 5.84 27.92
CA GLY A 196 -3.69 7.28 27.88
C GLY A 196 -3.97 7.98 29.20
N GLN A 197 -3.80 7.30 30.34
CA GLN A 197 -3.94 7.92 31.65
C GLN A 197 -2.83 8.97 31.87
N GLY A 198 -3.21 10.12 32.43
CA GLY A 198 -2.29 11.23 32.73
C GLY A 198 -2.37 12.37 31.71
N ASP A 199 -1.52 13.40 31.92
CA ASP A 199 -1.62 14.67 31.19
C ASP A 199 -1.30 14.55 29.69
N ALA A 200 -0.55 13.53 29.27
CA ALA A 200 -0.18 13.35 27.88
C ALA A 200 -1.25 12.63 27.03
N GLY A 201 -2.21 11.92 27.67
CA GLY A 201 -3.17 11.10 26.97
C GLY A 201 -2.55 9.95 26.18
N ALA A 202 -3.32 9.36 25.28
CA ALA A 202 -2.84 8.55 24.17
C ALA A 202 -3.05 9.32 22.88
N VAL A 203 -2.11 9.17 21.93
CA VAL A 203 -2.20 9.76 20.59
C VAL A 203 -2.89 8.74 19.69
N ALA A 204 -3.97 9.15 19.03
CA ALA A 204 -4.66 8.34 18.06
C ALA A 204 -3.84 8.21 16.77
N ASP A 205 -4.22 7.24 15.93
CA ASP A 205 -3.63 7.06 14.63
C ASP A 205 -3.63 8.37 13.80
N GLN A 206 -2.66 8.48 12.92
CA GLN A 206 -2.56 9.59 11.97
C GLN A 206 -3.45 9.39 10.73
N TYR A 207 -3.89 8.15 10.46
CA TYR A 207 -4.75 7.82 9.34
C TYR A 207 -6.21 7.79 9.77
N ALA A 208 -7.07 8.42 8.94
CA ALA A 208 -8.50 8.44 9.18
C ALA A 208 -9.10 7.06 8.90
N GLU A 209 -9.91 6.57 9.83
CA GLU A 209 -10.44 5.21 9.77
C GLU A 209 -11.82 5.12 10.38
N ARG A 210 -12.76 4.48 9.68
CA ARG A 210 -14.04 4.09 10.24
C ARG A 210 -13.91 2.77 11.00
N GLY A 211 -14.35 2.76 12.26
CA GLY A 211 -14.35 1.56 13.07
C GLY A 211 -12.96 1.09 13.48
N SER A 212 -12.03 2.03 13.74
CA SER A 212 -10.71 1.72 14.28
C SER A 212 -10.84 0.93 15.58
N ARG A 213 -10.36 -0.33 15.57
CA ARG A 213 -10.66 -1.29 16.62
C ARG A 213 -9.57 -1.32 17.69
N PHE A 214 -10.01 -1.30 18.95
CA PHE A 214 -9.16 -1.65 20.09
C PHE A 214 -9.28 -3.15 20.34
N TRP A 215 -8.29 -3.90 19.89
CA TRP A 215 -8.30 -5.35 19.93
C TRP A 215 -8.09 -5.89 21.34
N PHE A 216 -8.93 -6.83 21.75
CA PHE A 216 -8.77 -7.63 22.94
C PHE A 216 -8.60 -9.10 22.57
N SER A 217 -7.73 -9.82 23.31
CA SER A 217 -7.63 -11.27 23.24
C SER A 217 -7.43 -11.85 24.63
N VAL A 218 -7.77 -13.12 24.80
CA VAL A 218 -7.78 -13.80 26.11
C VAL A 218 -7.06 -15.13 26.00
N ASP A 219 -6.10 -15.34 26.89
CA ASP A 219 -5.53 -16.64 27.26
C ASP A 219 -6.19 -17.02 28.60
N GLY A 220 -7.19 -17.89 28.52
CA GLY A 220 -8.06 -18.19 29.66
C GLY A 220 -7.52 -19.25 30.60
N ASP A 221 -6.70 -20.20 30.11
CA ASP A 221 -6.14 -21.31 30.88
C ASP A 221 -4.65 -21.17 31.21
N GLY A 222 -4.02 -20.08 30.73
CA GLY A 222 -2.66 -19.71 31.10
C GLY A 222 -1.59 -20.55 30.40
N ASP A 223 -1.90 -21.17 29.28
CA ASP A 223 -0.95 -21.97 28.49
C ASP A 223 -0.12 -21.15 27.51
N GLY A 224 -0.48 -19.87 27.33
CA GLY A 224 0.16 -18.90 26.44
C GLY A 224 -0.47 -18.83 25.03
N VAL A 225 -1.48 -19.66 24.73
CA VAL A 225 -2.31 -19.58 23.53
C VAL A 225 -3.49 -18.68 23.84
N ARG A 226 -3.84 -17.79 22.92
CA ARG A 226 -4.93 -16.84 23.12
C ARG A 226 -5.93 -16.87 21.98
N GLY A 227 -7.18 -16.57 22.28
CA GLY A 227 -8.22 -16.30 21.30
C GLY A 227 -8.53 -14.82 21.22
N ILE A 228 -8.92 -14.33 20.04
CA ILE A 228 -9.37 -12.95 19.84
C ILE A 228 -10.79 -12.78 20.35
N LEU A 229 -11.09 -11.65 20.98
CA LEU A 229 -12.43 -11.28 21.39
C LEU A 229 -13.15 -10.64 20.20
N THR A 230 -14.09 -11.35 19.60
CA THR A 230 -14.78 -10.98 18.35
C THR A 230 -15.42 -9.60 18.41
N ASP A 231 -16.04 -9.22 19.52
CA ASP A 231 -16.73 -7.95 19.71
C ASP A 231 -15.82 -6.88 20.37
N SER A 232 -14.55 -6.84 19.97
CA SER A 232 -13.63 -5.78 20.44
C SER A 232 -14.13 -4.39 20.06
N PRO A 233 -14.11 -3.41 21.01
CA PRO A 233 -14.69 -2.07 20.79
C PRO A 233 -13.90 -1.25 19.76
N SER A 234 -14.58 -0.32 19.08
CA SER A 234 -13.99 0.55 18.06
C SER A 234 -14.41 2.01 18.22
N ILE A 235 -13.68 2.90 17.55
CA ILE A 235 -13.97 4.34 17.45
C ILE A 235 -13.80 4.81 16.01
N GLU A 236 -14.24 6.05 15.74
CA GLU A 236 -14.02 6.73 14.45
C GLU A 236 -12.79 7.64 14.55
N ILE A 237 -11.87 7.53 13.58
CA ILE A 237 -10.76 8.47 13.40
C ILE A 237 -11.08 9.36 12.21
N LEU A 238 -11.27 10.64 12.47
CA LEU A 238 -11.67 11.63 11.48
C LEU A 238 -10.45 12.29 10.83
N PRO A 239 -10.50 12.68 9.54
CA PRO A 239 -9.41 13.41 8.91
C PRO A 239 -9.18 14.77 9.55
N ALA A 240 -7.95 15.26 9.48
CA ALA A 240 -7.60 16.63 9.88
C ALA A 240 -8.11 17.66 8.83
N PRO A 241 -8.00 18.98 9.08
CA PRO A 241 -8.39 19.99 8.11
C PRO A 241 -7.66 19.87 6.77
N PRO A 242 -8.31 20.26 5.65
CA PRO A 242 -7.72 20.21 4.32
C PRO A 242 -6.37 20.91 4.25
N ALA A 243 -5.38 20.26 3.64
CA ALA A 243 -4.04 20.77 3.47
C ALA A 243 -3.55 20.74 2.01
N SER A 244 -4.20 19.96 1.15
CA SER A 244 -3.91 19.94 -0.28
C SER A 244 -5.16 19.62 -1.11
N LEU A 245 -5.12 20.05 -2.38
CA LEU A 245 -6.13 19.75 -3.40
C LEU A 245 -5.55 18.74 -4.39
N GLN A 246 -6.28 17.68 -4.66
CA GLN A 246 -5.99 16.70 -5.70
C GLN A 246 -6.88 16.97 -6.91
N LEU A 247 -6.32 16.84 -8.12
CA LEU A 247 -7.03 17.04 -9.38
C LEU A 247 -6.56 16.04 -10.42
N HIS A 248 -7.46 15.16 -10.82
CA HIS A 248 -7.15 14.07 -11.74
C HIS A 248 -8.06 14.11 -12.98
N LEU A 249 -7.44 13.89 -14.14
CA LEU A 249 -8.08 13.69 -15.42
C LEU A 249 -7.76 12.28 -15.95
N PRO A 250 -8.62 11.69 -16.79
CA PRO A 250 -8.20 10.55 -17.61
C PRO A 250 -6.97 10.94 -18.44
N SER A 251 -5.98 10.05 -18.55
CA SER A 251 -4.79 10.39 -19.36
C SER A 251 -5.02 10.26 -20.86
N THR A 252 -6.10 9.57 -21.27
CA THR A 252 -6.56 9.49 -22.67
C THR A 252 -8.07 9.59 -22.72
N VAL A 253 -8.58 10.27 -23.75
CA VAL A 253 -10.01 10.37 -24.07
C VAL A 253 -10.15 10.60 -25.57
N ARG A 254 -11.18 10.02 -26.22
CA ARG A 254 -11.47 10.27 -27.62
C ARG A 254 -12.44 11.45 -27.74
N ALA A 255 -12.30 12.21 -28.81
CA ALA A 255 -13.31 13.23 -29.13
C ALA A 255 -14.69 12.55 -29.25
N GLY A 256 -15.71 13.15 -28.62
CA GLY A 256 -17.04 12.54 -28.48
C GLY A 256 -17.29 11.74 -27.22
N GLU A 257 -16.25 11.38 -26.45
CA GLU A 257 -16.36 10.69 -25.17
C GLU A 257 -16.48 11.67 -23.99
N THR A 258 -16.87 11.15 -22.83
CA THR A 258 -16.94 11.90 -21.58
C THR A 258 -15.69 11.65 -20.77
N ALA A 259 -15.00 12.73 -20.38
CA ALA A 259 -13.90 12.71 -19.41
C ALA A 259 -14.45 12.97 -18.01
N MET A 260 -14.03 12.18 -17.02
CA MET A 260 -14.35 12.42 -15.62
C MET A 260 -13.25 13.28 -14.98
N VAL A 261 -13.61 14.47 -14.50
CA VAL A 261 -12.70 15.34 -13.72
C VAL A 261 -12.92 15.03 -12.25
N THR A 262 -11.92 14.47 -11.58
CA THR A 262 -11.98 14.16 -10.15
C THR A 262 -11.24 15.23 -9.36
N LEU A 263 -11.91 15.83 -8.38
CA LEU A 263 -11.33 16.82 -7.44
C LEU A 263 -11.59 16.36 -6.02
N ALA A 264 -10.55 16.40 -5.20
CA ALA A 264 -10.65 16.04 -3.80
C ALA A 264 -9.69 16.86 -2.94
N LEU A 265 -10.18 17.30 -1.79
CA LEU A 265 -9.37 17.87 -0.72
C LEU A 265 -8.91 16.75 0.20
N VAL A 266 -7.65 16.78 0.59
CA VAL A 266 -7.08 15.85 1.56
C VAL A 266 -6.32 16.63 2.63
N ASP A 267 -6.15 16.01 3.80
CA ASP A 267 -5.38 16.60 4.87
C ASP A 267 -3.85 16.54 4.61
N HIS A 268 -3.07 16.81 5.64
CA HIS A 268 -1.63 16.97 5.52
C HIS A 268 -0.87 15.66 5.25
N ILE A 269 -1.47 14.50 5.47
CA ILE A 269 -0.89 13.17 5.18
C ILE A 269 -1.66 12.38 4.13
N GLY A 270 -2.74 12.98 3.56
CA GLY A 270 -3.49 12.35 2.49
C GLY A 270 -4.86 11.81 2.90
N ASN A 271 -5.28 11.90 4.15
CA ASN A 271 -6.63 11.48 4.53
C ASN A 271 -7.67 12.25 3.72
N GLY A 272 -8.53 11.52 3.02
CA GLY A 272 -9.64 12.04 2.24
C GLY A 272 -10.90 12.28 3.07
N PHE A 273 -12.01 12.56 2.38
CA PHE A 273 -13.34 12.74 2.98
C PHE A 273 -13.38 13.85 4.05
N VAL A 274 -12.58 14.89 3.87
CA VAL A 274 -12.44 16.02 4.78
C VAL A 274 -13.72 16.85 4.82
N SER A 275 -14.07 17.42 5.97
CA SER A 275 -15.13 18.40 6.05
C SER A 275 -14.73 19.69 5.31
N PHE A 276 -15.53 20.12 4.33
CA PHE A 276 -15.27 21.35 3.58
C PHE A 276 -16.56 21.94 3.03
N GLU A 277 -16.71 23.24 3.17
CA GLU A 277 -17.79 24.01 2.55
C GLU A 277 -17.21 25.24 1.86
N GLY A 278 -17.42 25.38 0.53
CA GLY A 278 -16.84 26.46 -0.24
C GLY A 278 -16.93 26.25 -1.75
N GLU A 279 -15.99 26.82 -2.46
CA GLU A 279 -15.92 26.75 -3.92
C GLU A 279 -14.58 26.21 -4.41
N LEU A 280 -14.63 25.41 -5.46
CA LEU A 280 -13.49 25.06 -6.30
C LEU A 280 -13.52 25.95 -7.55
N LEU A 281 -12.40 26.64 -7.82
CA LEU A 281 -12.21 27.49 -8.99
C LEU A 281 -11.42 26.71 -10.02
N LEU A 282 -11.91 26.59 -11.27
CA LEU A 282 -11.27 25.77 -12.31
C LEU A 282 -10.92 26.61 -13.53
N GLN A 283 -9.77 26.29 -14.12
CA GLN A 283 -9.29 26.87 -15.37
C GLN A 283 -8.53 25.82 -16.17
N SER A 284 -8.80 25.69 -17.47
CA SER A 284 -7.99 24.88 -18.39
C SER A 284 -6.99 25.72 -19.16
N ASP A 285 -5.88 25.11 -19.57
CA ASP A 285 -4.85 25.71 -20.44
C ASP A 285 -5.36 25.95 -21.86
N ARG A 286 -6.39 25.22 -22.27
CA ARG A 286 -7.13 25.39 -23.54
C ARG A 286 -8.60 25.59 -23.26
N ARG A 287 -9.31 26.25 -24.16
CA ARG A 287 -10.77 26.37 -24.04
C ARG A 287 -11.43 25.00 -24.05
N TRP A 288 -12.07 24.65 -22.95
CA TRP A 288 -12.88 23.43 -22.81
C TRP A 288 -14.35 23.81 -22.60
N PRO A 289 -15.20 23.78 -23.64
CA PRO A 289 -16.61 24.09 -23.49
C PRO A 289 -17.26 23.14 -22.46
N GLY A 290 -17.95 23.70 -21.50
CA GLY A 290 -18.62 22.93 -20.44
C GLY A 290 -17.81 22.74 -19.15
N LEU A 291 -16.51 23.04 -19.13
CA LEU A 291 -15.77 23.12 -17.87
C LEU A 291 -16.33 24.28 -17.02
N PRO A 292 -16.90 24.00 -15.84
CA PRO A 292 -17.40 25.06 -14.98
C PRO A 292 -16.21 25.88 -14.42
N GLU A 293 -16.35 27.20 -14.38
CA GLU A 293 -15.35 28.05 -13.73
C GLU A 293 -15.36 27.93 -12.21
N ARG A 294 -16.51 27.51 -11.65
CA ARG A 294 -16.74 27.36 -10.21
C ARG A 294 -17.61 26.14 -9.92
N VAL A 295 -17.25 25.42 -8.86
CA VAL A 295 -18.02 24.29 -8.33
C VAL A 295 -18.20 24.50 -6.84
N ALA A 296 -19.43 24.64 -6.38
CA ALA A 296 -19.72 24.76 -4.96
C ALA A 296 -19.74 23.37 -4.31
N LEU A 297 -19.08 23.25 -3.17
CA LEU A 297 -19.10 22.08 -2.30
C LEU A 297 -19.77 22.44 -0.97
N LYS A 298 -20.55 21.51 -0.44
CA LYS A 298 -21.13 21.55 0.90
C LYS A 298 -20.38 20.58 1.81
N ALA A 299 -20.51 20.74 3.10
CA ALA A 299 -19.91 19.81 4.08
C ALA A 299 -20.28 18.33 3.81
N ALA A 300 -21.52 18.08 3.34
CA ALA A 300 -21.98 16.73 2.99
C ALA A 300 -21.25 16.10 1.79
N ASP A 301 -20.59 16.90 0.95
CA ASP A 301 -19.79 16.40 -0.18
C ASP A 301 -18.43 15.89 0.28
N GLN A 302 -18.09 16.10 1.56
CA GLN A 302 -16.86 15.61 2.17
C GLN A 302 -15.59 15.99 1.38
N GLY A 303 -15.55 17.23 0.89
CA GLY A 303 -14.39 17.80 0.19
C GLY A 303 -14.10 17.22 -1.18
N LYS A 304 -15.01 16.46 -1.80
CA LYS A 304 -14.78 15.81 -3.10
C LYS A 304 -15.91 16.01 -4.09
N THR A 305 -15.56 15.92 -5.38
CA THR A 305 -16.55 15.91 -6.48
C THR A 305 -15.98 15.25 -7.73
N GLN A 306 -16.86 14.69 -8.54
CA GLN A 306 -16.55 14.21 -9.89
C GLN A 306 -17.45 14.92 -10.91
N ILE A 307 -16.86 15.45 -11.97
CA ILE A 307 -17.55 16.25 -12.98
C ILE A 307 -17.41 15.53 -14.32
N PRO A 308 -18.48 14.93 -14.86
CA PRO A 308 -18.45 14.37 -16.20
C PRO A 308 -18.51 15.48 -17.24
N LEU A 309 -17.52 15.58 -18.12
CA LEU A 309 -17.41 16.59 -19.14
C LEU A 309 -17.26 15.95 -20.52
N LEU A 310 -18.19 16.26 -21.43
CA LEU A 310 -18.14 15.81 -22.82
C LEU A 310 -17.00 16.49 -23.56
N ILE A 311 -16.13 15.72 -24.20
CA ILE A 311 -15.17 16.22 -25.19
C ILE A 311 -15.91 16.36 -26.52
N ALA A 312 -15.96 17.57 -27.06
CA ALA A 312 -16.65 17.81 -28.34
C ALA A 312 -16.00 16.98 -29.47
N LEU A 313 -16.80 16.55 -30.45
CA LEU A 313 -16.31 15.79 -31.61
C LEU A 313 -15.28 16.58 -32.46
N ASP A 314 -15.36 17.92 -32.43
CA ASP A 314 -14.45 18.84 -33.09
C ASP A 314 -13.39 19.42 -32.13
N ALA A 315 -13.22 18.81 -30.95
CA ALA A 315 -12.20 19.24 -30.00
C ALA A 315 -10.80 19.14 -30.63
N PRO A 316 -9.94 20.14 -30.43
CA PRO A 316 -8.56 20.06 -30.95
C PRO A 316 -7.82 18.88 -30.33
N ILE A 317 -7.29 18.02 -31.21
CA ILE A 317 -6.41 16.89 -30.79
C ILE A 317 -5.15 17.45 -30.11
N GLY A 318 -4.66 16.74 -29.10
CA GLY A 318 -3.47 17.09 -28.34
C GLY A 318 -3.66 17.03 -26.85
N THR A 319 -2.80 17.70 -26.10
CA THR A 319 -2.77 17.64 -24.63
C THR A 319 -3.56 18.78 -24.00
N LEU A 320 -4.27 18.50 -22.94
CA LEU A 320 -5.03 19.44 -22.11
C LEU A 320 -4.70 19.25 -20.64
N ARG A 321 -4.64 20.33 -19.88
CA ARG A 321 -4.54 20.34 -18.41
C ARG A 321 -5.56 21.29 -17.80
N VAL A 322 -5.93 21.00 -16.56
CA VAL A 322 -6.80 21.84 -15.74
C VAL A 322 -6.04 22.23 -14.48
N ALA A 323 -6.17 23.50 -14.11
CA ALA A 323 -5.75 24.01 -12.81
C ALA A 323 -6.99 24.21 -11.93
N ALA A 324 -6.85 23.98 -10.64
CA ALA A 324 -7.90 24.23 -9.66
C ALA A 324 -7.34 24.91 -8.41
N ALA A 325 -8.20 25.71 -7.77
CA ALA A 325 -7.95 26.29 -6.45
C ALA A 325 -9.17 26.11 -5.57
N ALA A 326 -8.97 25.91 -4.26
CA ALA A 326 -10.05 25.77 -3.28
C ALA A 326 -10.12 26.99 -2.36
N VAL A 327 -11.34 27.50 -2.11
CA VAL A 327 -11.63 28.61 -1.21
C VAL A 327 -12.87 28.30 -0.39
N GLY A 328 -12.79 28.31 0.94
CA GLY A 328 -13.91 27.98 1.80
C GLY A 328 -13.54 27.83 3.25
N THR A 329 -14.30 27.00 3.96
CA THR A 329 -14.10 26.72 5.38
C THR A 329 -14.14 25.21 5.66
N CYS A 330 -13.43 24.79 6.67
CA CYS A 330 -13.52 23.45 7.27
C CYS A 330 -13.99 23.60 8.70
N THR A 331 -14.98 22.82 9.08
CA THR A 331 -15.48 22.77 10.45
C THR A 331 -15.06 21.46 11.10
N GLN A 332 -14.41 21.54 12.26
CA GLN A 332 -13.90 20.39 12.99
C GLN A 332 -14.30 20.47 14.46
N ARG A 333 -14.77 19.37 15.03
CA ARG A 333 -14.99 19.26 16.48
C ARG A 333 -13.72 18.82 17.16
N GLY A 334 -13.19 19.67 18.04
CA GLY A 334 -12.14 19.29 18.97
C GLY A 334 -12.69 18.49 20.16
N LEU A 335 -11.87 17.61 20.72
CA LEU A 335 -12.23 16.85 21.93
C LEU A 335 -12.55 17.79 23.08
N GLY A 336 -13.75 17.62 23.68
CA GLY A 336 -14.21 18.39 24.84
C GLY A 336 -14.60 19.85 24.54
N GLN A 337 -14.71 20.25 23.27
CA GLN A 337 -15.22 21.55 22.86
C GLN A 337 -16.74 21.48 22.61
N GLU A 338 -17.48 22.40 23.20
CA GLU A 338 -18.95 22.54 22.96
C GLU A 338 -19.20 23.05 21.53
N ASP A 339 -18.37 23.98 21.04
CA ASP A 339 -18.49 24.56 19.71
C ASP A 339 -17.38 24.03 18.77
N PRO A 340 -17.71 23.70 17.50
CA PRO A 340 -16.73 23.28 16.53
C PRO A 340 -15.78 24.42 16.16
N GLU A 341 -14.51 24.11 15.94
CA GLU A 341 -13.53 25.04 15.43
C GLU A 341 -13.67 25.20 13.90
N VAL A 342 -13.63 26.42 13.40
CA VAL A 342 -13.75 26.74 11.98
C VAL A 342 -12.41 27.20 11.45
N PHE A 343 -11.90 26.49 10.44
CA PHE A 343 -10.65 26.81 9.75
C PHE A 343 -10.93 27.39 8.37
N GLU A 344 -10.28 28.49 8.02
CA GLU A 344 -10.32 29.03 6.66
C GLU A 344 -9.41 28.22 5.73
N VAL A 345 -9.94 27.88 4.55
CA VAL A 345 -9.26 27.19 3.47
C VAL A 345 -9.18 28.15 2.28
N GLY A 346 -7.97 28.45 1.82
CA GLY A 346 -7.78 29.35 0.68
C GLY A 346 -8.09 30.80 1.01
N GLY A 347 -7.32 31.43 1.84
CA GLY A 347 -7.32 32.88 2.10
C GLY A 347 -5.91 33.43 1.95
N GLU A 348 -5.68 34.72 2.19
CA GLU A 348 -4.40 35.40 2.03
C GLU A 348 -3.20 34.52 2.48
N GLY A 349 -2.49 33.88 1.51
CA GLY A 349 -1.26 33.12 1.72
C GLY A 349 -1.42 31.62 1.98
N ARG A 350 -2.61 31.02 1.85
CA ARG A 350 -2.86 29.56 1.99
C ARG A 350 -3.76 29.02 0.88
N GLU A 351 -3.55 29.47 -0.36
CA GLU A 351 -4.32 28.91 -1.49
C GLU A 351 -3.96 27.43 -1.69
N LEU A 352 -4.96 26.54 -1.62
CA LEU A 352 -4.82 25.16 -2.03
C LEU A 352 -4.98 25.12 -3.54
N PHE A 353 -3.89 24.82 -4.23
CA PHE A 353 -3.80 24.79 -5.68
C PHE A 353 -3.40 23.41 -6.17
N ALA A 354 -4.00 22.97 -7.28
CA ALA A 354 -3.64 21.76 -8.00
C ALA A 354 -3.55 22.00 -9.50
N LEU A 355 -2.62 21.29 -10.14
CA LEU A 355 -2.55 21.14 -11.59
C LEU A 355 -2.75 19.66 -11.92
N SER A 356 -3.65 19.37 -12.87
CA SER A 356 -3.95 17.99 -13.25
C SER A 356 -2.75 17.30 -13.92
N ASN A 357 -2.79 15.97 -13.96
CA ASN A 357 -2.03 15.22 -14.94
C ASN A 357 -2.44 15.62 -16.38
N PRO A 358 -1.59 15.37 -17.39
CA PRO A 358 -1.93 15.64 -18.78
C PRO A 358 -3.01 14.66 -19.26
N MET A 359 -3.98 15.17 -20.02
CA MET A 359 -4.99 14.40 -20.75
C MET A 359 -4.74 14.54 -22.25
N ARG A 360 -4.62 13.41 -22.94
CA ARG A 360 -4.53 13.37 -24.41
C ARG A 360 -5.92 13.21 -25.02
N ILE A 361 -6.28 14.15 -25.88
CA ILE A 361 -7.48 14.04 -26.71
C ILE A 361 -7.07 13.36 -28.01
N LEU A 362 -7.68 12.20 -28.29
CA LEU A 362 -7.44 11.38 -29.47
C LEU A 362 -8.56 11.59 -30.50
N GLU A 363 -8.28 11.22 -31.76
CA GLU A 363 -9.30 11.18 -32.80
C GLU A 363 -10.47 10.26 -32.40
N PRO A 364 -11.70 10.53 -32.83
CA PRO A 364 -12.89 9.76 -32.44
C PRO A 364 -12.81 8.27 -32.80
N ASP A 365 -12.11 7.95 -33.89
CA ASP A 365 -11.91 6.60 -34.42
C ASP A 365 -10.54 5.99 -34.08
N SER A 366 -9.77 6.63 -33.19
CA SER A 366 -8.48 6.13 -32.76
C SER A 366 -8.58 4.73 -32.17
N THR A 367 -7.72 3.83 -32.63
CA THR A 367 -7.56 2.48 -32.11
C THR A 367 -6.50 2.36 -31.02
N SER A 368 -5.83 3.46 -30.69
CA SER A 368 -4.84 3.49 -29.60
C SER A 368 -5.50 3.07 -28.28
N PRO A 369 -4.81 2.28 -27.46
CA PRO A 369 -5.36 1.88 -26.16
C PRO A 369 -5.56 3.10 -25.24
N SER A 370 -6.50 2.98 -24.33
CA SER A 370 -6.65 3.92 -23.22
C SER A 370 -5.59 3.66 -22.15
N VAL A 371 -5.09 4.72 -21.55
CA VAL A 371 -4.23 4.63 -20.37
C VAL A 371 -5.11 4.63 -19.13
N LEU A 372 -5.25 3.48 -18.47
CA LEU A 372 -6.02 3.30 -17.26
C LEU A 372 -5.08 3.26 -16.06
N TRP A 373 -5.33 4.12 -15.08
CA TRP A 373 -4.52 4.18 -13.86
C TRP A 373 -5.03 3.20 -12.81
N ALA A 374 -4.14 2.36 -12.32
CA ALA A 374 -4.44 1.29 -11.40
C ALA A 374 -3.56 1.33 -10.15
N ASP A 375 -4.15 0.98 -9.01
CA ASP A 375 -3.41 0.49 -7.84
C ASP A 375 -3.89 -0.94 -7.56
N LEU A 376 -2.98 -1.89 -7.72
CA LEU A 376 -3.29 -3.32 -7.66
C LEU A 376 -2.83 -3.97 -6.35
N HIS A 377 -2.38 -3.15 -5.38
CA HIS A 377 -1.79 -3.63 -4.14
C HIS A 377 -2.04 -2.64 -2.99
N GLY A 378 -2.80 -3.09 -2.02
CA GLY A 378 -3.04 -2.34 -0.79
C GLY A 378 -3.91 -3.12 0.19
N HIS A 379 -3.93 -2.67 1.44
CA HIS A 379 -4.46 -3.38 2.59
C HIS A 379 -5.56 -2.59 3.29
N SER A 380 -6.51 -3.30 3.86
CA SER A 380 -7.55 -2.77 4.73
C SER A 380 -7.36 -3.24 6.17
N ASN A 381 -8.28 -2.86 7.05
CA ASN A 381 -8.30 -3.35 8.44
C ASN A 381 -8.70 -4.83 8.58
N LEU A 382 -8.84 -5.56 7.50
CA LEU A 382 -9.01 -7.01 7.50
C LEU A 382 -7.65 -7.74 7.58
N SER A 383 -6.55 -7.06 7.27
CA SER A 383 -5.20 -7.55 7.54
C SER A 383 -4.43 -6.56 8.41
N ASP A 384 -3.49 -5.83 7.87
CA ASP A 384 -2.65 -4.88 8.60
C ASP A 384 -2.72 -3.44 8.03
N GLY A 385 -3.73 -3.17 7.22
CA GLY A 385 -4.01 -1.84 6.72
C GLY A 385 -4.99 -1.03 7.56
N THR A 386 -5.39 0.11 7.03
CA THR A 386 -6.26 1.10 7.65
C THR A 386 -7.57 1.25 6.86
N GLY A 387 -8.69 1.33 7.55
CA GLY A 387 -10.02 1.52 6.96
C GLY A 387 -10.65 0.22 6.46
N THR A 388 -11.93 0.32 6.14
CA THR A 388 -12.69 -0.84 5.65
C THR A 388 -12.45 -1.08 4.16
N PRO A 389 -12.77 -2.27 3.61
CA PRO A 389 -12.77 -2.49 2.16
C PRO A 389 -13.60 -1.47 1.39
N ASP A 390 -14.72 -1.01 1.93
CA ASP A 390 -15.53 0.06 1.33
C ASP A 390 -14.77 1.38 1.24
N ASP A 391 -14.06 1.77 2.31
CA ASP A 391 -13.26 3.00 2.36
C ASP A 391 -12.12 2.96 1.34
N TYR A 392 -11.45 1.80 1.20
CA TYR A 392 -10.38 1.59 0.24
C TYR A 392 -10.82 1.87 -1.21
N PHE A 393 -11.92 1.24 -1.66
CA PHE A 393 -12.42 1.45 -3.02
C PHE A 393 -13.02 2.85 -3.22
N ASP A 394 -13.65 3.43 -2.20
CA ASP A 394 -14.17 4.81 -2.27
C ASP A 394 -13.04 5.83 -2.37
N TYR A 395 -11.95 5.62 -1.64
CA TYR A 395 -10.75 6.46 -1.74
C TYR A 395 -10.12 6.34 -3.14
N ALA A 396 -9.89 5.12 -3.62
CA ALA A 396 -9.35 4.86 -4.95
C ALA A 396 -10.13 5.61 -6.04
N ARG A 397 -11.46 5.50 -6.03
CA ARG A 397 -12.33 6.07 -7.06
C ARG A 397 -12.54 7.57 -6.91
N TYR A 398 -12.85 8.05 -5.71
CA TYR A 398 -13.36 9.42 -5.50
C TYR A 398 -12.31 10.42 -5.02
N ILE A 399 -11.22 9.97 -4.41
CA ILE A 399 -10.12 10.81 -3.93
C ILE A 399 -8.93 10.71 -4.89
N ALA A 400 -8.43 9.51 -5.12
CA ALA A 400 -7.31 9.29 -6.02
C ALA A 400 -7.71 9.33 -7.50
N GLY A 401 -8.99 9.15 -7.86
CA GLY A 401 -9.45 9.16 -9.25
C GLY A 401 -8.78 8.09 -10.09
N LEU A 402 -8.63 6.88 -9.54
CA LEU A 402 -8.15 5.70 -10.26
C LEU A 402 -9.25 5.12 -11.14
N ASP A 403 -8.84 4.43 -12.20
CA ASP A 403 -9.72 3.67 -13.08
C ASP A 403 -9.90 2.22 -12.59
N ILE A 404 -8.87 1.69 -11.89
CA ILE A 404 -8.81 0.29 -11.45
C ILE A 404 -8.21 0.25 -10.04
N ALA A 405 -8.77 -0.58 -9.17
CA ALA A 405 -8.16 -0.90 -7.87
C ALA A 405 -8.37 -2.38 -7.51
N ALA A 406 -7.38 -2.97 -6.85
CA ALA A 406 -7.47 -4.27 -6.21
C ALA A 406 -7.12 -4.12 -4.72
N LEU A 407 -7.95 -4.70 -3.86
CA LEU A 407 -7.67 -4.82 -2.44
C LEU A 407 -7.03 -6.19 -2.20
N THR A 408 -5.84 -6.22 -1.61
CA THR A 408 -5.01 -7.41 -1.48
C THR A 408 -4.64 -7.69 -0.03
N ASP A 409 -5.64 -7.74 0.85
CA ASP A 409 -5.40 -8.16 2.23
C ASP A 409 -4.67 -9.50 2.27
N HIS A 410 -3.75 -9.64 3.22
CA HIS A 410 -2.94 -10.85 3.38
C HIS A 410 -3.79 -12.09 3.67
N ASP A 411 -3.44 -13.22 3.06
CA ASP A 411 -4.06 -14.52 3.36
C ASP A 411 -3.82 -14.94 4.81
N HIS A 412 -2.59 -14.79 5.28
CA HIS A 412 -2.15 -15.24 6.59
C HIS A 412 -1.26 -14.20 7.31
N TRP A 413 -1.80 -13.01 7.50
CA TRP A 413 -1.14 -11.94 8.23
C TRP A 413 -2.15 -10.90 8.71
N GLY A 414 -2.02 -10.40 9.96
CA GLY A 414 -2.97 -9.48 10.57
C GLY A 414 -3.29 -9.86 12.01
N VAL A 415 -4.39 -9.36 12.53
CA VAL A 415 -4.92 -9.75 13.85
C VAL A 415 -5.77 -11.01 13.74
N GLU A 416 -6.62 -11.07 12.74
CA GLU A 416 -7.33 -12.26 12.25
C GLU A 416 -6.78 -12.61 10.88
N PHE A 417 -6.88 -13.85 10.44
CA PHE A 417 -6.33 -14.31 9.19
C PHE A 417 -7.41 -14.59 8.17
N LEU A 418 -7.24 -14.08 6.97
CA LEU A 418 -8.24 -14.13 5.92
C LEU A 418 -8.55 -15.58 5.48
N ASP A 419 -7.54 -16.46 5.50
CA ASP A 419 -7.67 -17.89 5.19
C ASP A 419 -8.40 -18.68 6.29
N ALA A 420 -8.48 -18.16 7.50
CA ALA A 420 -9.14 -18.78 8.64
C ALA A 420 -10.53 -18.17 8.95
N ALA A 421 -10.90 -17.06 8.33
CA ALA A 421 -12.13 -16.31 8.56
C ALA A 421 -12.91 -16.09 7.24
N PRO A 422 -13.67 -17.09 6.76
CA PRO A 422 -14.40 -17.00 5.48
C PRO A 422 -15.31 -15.78 5.34
N GLU A 423 -15.87 -15.29 6.44
CA GLU A 423 -16.73 -14.11 6.48
C GLU A 423 -15.96 -12.81 6.10
N MET A 424 -14.66 -12.75 6.35
CA MET A 424 -13.83 -11.64 5.91
C MET A 424 -13.66 -11.66 4.39
N TRP A 425 -13.41 -12.83 3.82
CA TRP A 425 -13.33 -13.00 2.37
C TRP A 425 -14.66 -12.71 1.69
N ASP A 426 -15.76 -13.22 2.21
CA ASP A 426 -17.11 -12.93 1.72
C ASP A 426 -17.39 -11.41 1.72
N ARG A 427 -16.94 -10.68 2.74
CA ARG A 427 -17.05 -9.22 2.83
C ARG A 427 -16.27 -8.52 1.70
N ILE A 428 -15.05 -8.97 1.39
CA ILE A 428 -14.26 -8.43 0.27
C ILE A 428 -14.98 -8.70 -1.05
N VAL A 429 -15.43 -9.95 -1.29
CA VAL A 429 -16.17 -10.35 -2.48
C VAL A 429 -17.42 -9.49 -2.69
N ASP A 430 -18.23 -9.29 -1.65
CA ASP A 430 -19.43 -8.47 -1.72
C ASP A 430 -19.12 -6.99 -1.96
N THR A 431 -18.03 -6.48 -1.37
CA THR A 431 -17.61 -5.09 -1.59
C THR A 431 -17.14 -4.90 -3.03
N VAL A 432 -16.31 -5.78 -3.55
CA VAL A 432 -15.85 -5.74 -4.94
C VAL A 432 -17.02 -5.76 -5.93
N LYS A 433 -18.02 -6.64 -5.72
CA LYS A 433 -19.24 -6.68 -6.55
C LYS A 433 -20.00 -5.37 -6.54
N ARG A 434 -20.13 -4.73 -5.38
CA ARG A 434 -20.86 -3.45 -5.24
C ARG A 434 -20.11 -2.27 -5.85
N LYS A 435 -18.78 -2.27 -5.75
CA LYS A 435 -17.93 -1.15 -6.19
C LYS A 435 -17.57 -1.24 -7.66
N ASN A 436 -17.62 -2.41 -8.28
CA ASN A 436 -17.32 -2.59 -9.69
C ASN A 436 -18.38 -1.91 -10.59
N ALA A 437 -17.94 -1.03 -11.48
CA ALA A 437 -18.75 -0.28 -12.41
C ALA A 437 -18.09 -0.31 -13.80
N PRO A 438 -18.30 -1.38 -14.59
CA PRO A 438 -17.63 -1.58 -15.88
C PRO A 438 -17.76 -0.36 -16.80
N GLY A 439 -16.65 0.04 -17.40
CA GLY A 439 -16.55 1.25 -18.24
C GLY A 439 -16.25 2.54 -17.47
N ASP A 440 -16.35 2.53 -16.13
CA ASP A 440 -16.08 3.69 -15.26
C ASP A 440 -15.01 3.38 -14.19
N PHE A 441 -15.23 2.33 -13.41
CA PHE A 441 -14.29 1.90 -12.37
C PHE A 441 -14.28 0.38 -12.23
N SER A 442 -13.11 -0.24 -12.40
CA SER A 442 -12.93 -1.68 -12.22
C SER A 442 -12.40 -1.99 -10.82
N ALA A 443 -13.26 -2.51 -9.95
CA ALA A 443 -12.86 -3.12 -8.69
C ALA A 443 -12.50 -4.59 -8.94
N LEU A 444 -11.28 -5.02 -8.58
CA LEU A 444 -10.78 -6.38 -8.75
C LEU A 444 -10.76 -7.11 -7.41
N LEU A 445 -11.18 -8.37 -7.44
CA LEU A 445 -11.09 -9.27 -6.31
C LEU A 445 -9.67 -9.78 -6.20
N ALA A 446 -9.05 -9.68 -5.03
CA ALA A 446 -7.66 -10.08 -4.86
C ALA A 446 -7.34 -10.40 -3.40
N PHE A 447 -6.21 -11.06 -3.20
CA PHE A 447 -5.55 -11.22 -1.90
C PHE A 447 -4.04 -11.30 -2.09
N GLU A 448 -3.29 -11.08 -1.02
CA GLU A 448 -1.85 -11.29 -1.01
C GLU A 448 -1.53 -12.67 -0.42
N TRP A 449 -0.94 -13.53 -1.27
CA TRP A 449 -0.34 -14.79 -0.90
C TRP A 449 1.01 -14.51 -0.22
N THR A 450 1.01 -14.52 1.11
CA THR A 450 2.07 -13.99 1.97
C THR A 450 3.10 -15.05 2.36
N SER A 451 3.78 -15.62 1.39
CA SER A 451 4.78 -16.65 1.65
C SER A 451 6.07 -16.09 2.25
N TRP A 452 6.33 -16.40 3.50
CA TRP A 452 7.60 -16.08 4.18
C TRP A 452 8.80 -16.85 3.63
N LEU A 453 8.56 -17.97 2.92
CA LEU A 453 9.63 -18.81 2.34
C LEU A 453 10.00 -18.40 0.92
N HIS A 454 9.04 -17.93 0.12
CA HIS A 454 9.21 -17.75 -1.32
C HIS A 454 8.98 -16.31 -1.81
N GLY A 455 8.76 -15.37 -0.89
CA GLY A 455 8.38 -13.99 -1.21
C GLY A 455 6.90 -13.89 -1.55
N HIS A 456 6.35 -12.72 -1.33
CA HIS A 456 4.92 -12.46 -1.45
C HIS A 456 4.50 -12.33 -2.91
N ARG A 457 3.27 -12.76 -3.21
CA ARG A 457 2.61 -12.63 -4.51
C ARG A 457 1.18 -12.20 -4.32
N HIS A 458 0.69 -11.36 -5.21
CA HIS A 458 -0.74 -11.07 -5.28
C HIS A 458 -1.42 -12.10 -6.16
N VAL A 459 -2.63 -12.48 -5.77
CA VAL A 459 -3.57 -13.23 -6.60
C VAL A 459 -4.72 -12.32 -6.91
N VAL A 460 -4.92 -12.02 -8.20
CA VAL A 460 -5.95 -11.11 -8.69
C VAL A 460 -6.91 -11.85 -9.59
N TYR A 461 -8.18 -11.83 -9.26
CA TYR A 461 -9.27 -12.43 -10.02
C TYR A 461 -9.98 -11.38 -10.88
N PHE A 462 -10.32 -11.75 -12.10
CA PHE A 462 -11.04 -10.91 -13.05
C PHE A 462 -12.53 -11.30 -13.17
N GLU A 463 -13.01 -12.10 -12.23
CA GLU A 463 -14.39 -12.50 -12.05
C GLU A 463 -14.90 -12.06 -10.66
N ASP A 464 -16.21 -12.27 -10.41
CA ASP A 464 -16.83 -11.89 -9.12
C ASP A 464 -16.64 -12.97 -8.04
N HIS A 465 -15.77 -13.95 -8.27
CA HIS A 465 -15.48 -15.05 -7.35
C HIS A 465 -14.04 -15.49 -7.48
N GLY A 466 -13.54 -16.08 -6.41
CA GLY A 466 -12.21 -16.65 -6.29
C GLY A 466 -12.06 -17.28 -4.93
N GLU A 467 -11.14 -18.21 -4.79
CA GLU A 467 -10.81 -18.90 -3.53
C GLU A 467 -9.49 -18.36 -2.97
N ILE A 468 -9.33 -18.42 -1.65
CA ILE A 468 -8.05 -18.16 -1.02
C ILE A 468 -7.24 -19.46 -1.01
N TYR A 469 -6.06 -19.39 -1.59
CA TYR A 469 -5.05 -20.43 -1.53
C TYR A 469 -3.99 -20.00 -0.50
N SER A 470 -4.07 -20.57 0.70
CA SER A 470 -3.24 -20.14 1.83
C SER A 470 -1.77 -20.45 1.61
N SER A 471 -0.90 -19.48 1.82
CA SER A 471 0.56 -19.60 1.71
C SER A 471 1.19 -20.48 2.81
N VAL A 472 0.40 -20.93 3.78
CA VAL A 472 0.80 -21.85 4.88
C VAL A 472 0.12 -23.23 4.79
N ASP A 473 -0.74 -23.48 3.80
CA ASP A 473 -1.27 -24.82 3.50
C ASP A 473 -0.28 -25.57 2.60
N GLU A 474 0.22 -26.74 3.01
CA GLU A 474 1.15 -27.60 2.26
C GLU A 474 0.74 -27.91 0.81
N LYS A 475 -0.50 -27.58 0.40
CA LYS A 475 -0.98 -27.75 -0.98
C LYS A 475 -0.73 -26.54 -1.86
N PHE A 476 -0.41 -25.40 -1.26
CA PHE A 476 -0.34 -24.10 -1.93
C PHE A 476 0.81 -23.25 -1.38
N ASP A 477 1.78 -23.85 -0.66
CA ASP A 477 2.84 -23.13 0.05
C ASP A 477 4.04 -22.78 -0.85
N ASP A 478 4.04 -23.24 -2.11
CA ASP A 478 5.01 -22.82 -3.11
C ASP A 478 4.34 -22.25 -4.38
N PRO A 479 5.08 -21.46 -5.20
CA PRO A 479 4.54 -20.82 -6.40
C PRO A 479 4.01 -21.78 -7.47
N ASP A 480 4.63 -22.95 -7.67
CA ASP A 480 4.21 -23.92 -8.69
C ASP A 480 2.85 -24.51 -8.33
N GLU A 481 2.62 -24.78 -7.05
CA GLU A 481 1.35 -25.29 -6.51
C GLU A 481 0.25 -24.23 -6.60
N LEU A 482 0.57 -22.97 -6.25
CA LEU A 482 -0.35 -21.84 -6.40
C LEU A 482 -0.76 -21.69 -7.87
N TRP A 483 0.20 -21.69 -8.81
CA TRP A 483 -0.12 -21.58 -10.24
C TRP A 483 -0.90 -22.78 -10.76
N ALA A 484 -0.61 -23.98 -10.26
CA ALA A 484 -1.38 -25.19 -10.61
C ALA A 484 -2.85 -25.07 -10.19
N ALA A 485 -3.12 -24.49 -9.02
CA ALA A 485 -4.49 -24.25 -8.50
C ALA A 485 -5.21 -23.16 -9.32
N LEU A 486 -4.52 -22.12 -9.77
CA LEU A 486 -5.09 -21.01 -10.56
C LEU A 486 -5.25 -21.34 -12.05
N LYS A 487 -4.69 -22.47 -12.52
CA LYS A 487 -4.69 -22.81 -13.93
C LYS A 487 -6.08 -22.89 -14.56
N GLY A 488 -6.31 -22.12 -15.61
CA GLY A 488 -7.58 -22.06 -16.33
C GLY A 488 -8.59 -21.09 -15.76
N GLN A 489 -8.27 -20.40 -14.67
CA GLN A 489 -9.09 -19.32 -14.13
C GLN A 489 -8.75 -17.98 -14.82
N ALA A 490 -9.68 -17.04 -14.76
CA ALA A 490 -9.45 -15.65 -15.17
C ALA A 490 -8.72 -14.92 -14.01
N ALA A 491 -7.47 -15.31 -13.78
CA ALA A 491 -6.65 -14.81 -12.68
C ALA A 491 -5.24 -14.48 -13.15
N LEU A 492 -4.54 -13.67 -12.38
CA LEU A 492 -3.11 -13.38 -12.48
C LEU A 492 -2.47 -13.40 -11.11
N THR A 493 -1.17 -13.67 -11.09
CA THR A 493 -0.29 -13.39 -9.96
C THR A 493 0.78 -12.37 -10.37
N PHE A 494 1.38 -11.71 -9.40
CA PHE A 494 2.60 -10.95 -9.58
C PHE A 494 3.37 -10.85 -8.27
N ALA A 495 4.69 -10.98 -8.36
CA ALA A 495 5.59 -10.77 -7.24
C ALA A 495 5.78 -9.28 -6.96
N HIS A 496 5.94 -8.91 -5.68
CA HIS A 496 6.26 -7.55 -5.27
C HIS A 496 7.46 -7.51 -4.33
N HIS A 497 7.99 -6.32 -4.03
CA HIS A 497 9.23 -6.04 -3.28
C HIS A 497 10.35 -7.07 -3.53
N SER A 498 10.46 -7.52 -4.79
CA SER A 498 11.24 -8.70 -5.20
C SER A 498 12.72 -8.60 -4.83
N ALA A 499 13.29 -7.41 -4.80
CA ALA A 499 14.72 -7.19 -4.58
C ALA A 499 15.08 -6.85 -3.13
N GLY A 500 14.13 -6.90 -2.18
CA GLY A 500 14.44 -6.43 -0.82
C GLY A 500 13.51 -6.91 0.27
N GLY A 501 13.31 -6.06 1.28
CA GLY A 501 12.45 -6.39 2.39
C GLY A 501 10.96 -6.16 2.13
N PRO A 502 10.04 -6.81 2.92
CA PRO A 502 10.38 -7.68 4.05
C PRO A 502 11.01 -9.02 3.62
N ILE A 503 10.52 -9.64 2.55
CA ILE A 503 10.99 -10.92 2.00
C ILE A 503 11.21 -10.78 0.51
N ALA A 504 12.46 -10.96 0.04
CA ALA A 504 12.76 -10.94 -1.37
C ALA A 504 12.16 -12.17 -2.10
N THR A 505 11.72 -11.96 -3.34
CA THR A 505 11.11 -13.02 -4.16
C THR A 505 12.09 -14.14 -4.43
N ASN A 506 11.65 -15.40 -4.28
CA ASN A 506 12.42 -16.58 -4.70
C ASN A 506 12.25 -16.80 -6.21
N TRP A 507 13.20 -16.29 -6.97
CA TRP A 507 13.22 -16.42 -8.43
C TRP A 507 13.70 -17.80 -8.95
N SER A 508 13.94 -18.80 -8.06
CA SER A 508 14.17 -20.18 -8.50
C SER A 508 12.91 -20.86 -9.06
N PHE A 509 11.75 -20.27 -8.81
CA PHE A 509 10.49 -20.59 -9.48
C PHE A 509 10.33 -19.67 -10.68
N PRO A 510 10.51 -20.16 -11.92
CA PRO A 510 10.31 -19.33 -13.11
C PRO A 510 8.86 -18.88 -13.22
N PRO A 511 8.59 -17.57 -13.42
CA PRO A 511 7.23 -17.07 -13.55
C PRO A 511 6.43 -17.81 -14.63
N ASP A 512 5.19 -18.22 -14.29
CA ASP A 512 4.30 -18.79 -15.29
C ASP A 512 3.92 -17.71 -16.32
N PRO A 513 4.13 -17.94 -17.63
CA PRO A 513 3.99 -16.90 -18.66
C PRO A 513 2.54 -16.39 -18.85
N ILE A 514 1.55 -17.11 -18.33
CA ILE A 514 0.12 -16.75 -18.40
C ILE A 514 -0.38 -16.19 -17.09
N LEU A 515 0.07 -16.77 -15.96
CA LEU A 515 -0.41 -16.40 -14.63
C LEU A 515 0.47 -15.34 -13.96
N GLU A 516 1.78 -15.27 -14.24
CA GLU A 516 2.70 -14.25 -13.71
C GLU A 516 3.44 -13.49 -14.83
N PRO A 517 2.72 -12.80 -15.73
CA PRO A 517 3.32 -12.10 -16.88
C PRO A 517 3.92 -10.74 -16.52
N VAL A 518 3.61 -10.20 -15.35
CA VAL A 518 4.05 -8.89 -14.85
C VAL A 518 4.60 -9.00 -13.44
N THR A 519 5.38 -8.00 -13.01
CA THR A 519 5.89 -7.89 -11.64
C THR A 519 5.87 -6.43 -11.18
N GLU A 520 5.72 -6.20 -9.89
CA GLU A 520 5.77 -4.88 -9.30
C GLU A 520 7.22 -4.40 -9.17
N VAL A 521 7.52 -3.26 -9.79
CA VAL A 521 8.86 -2.66 -9.75
C VAL A 521 8.99 -1.47 -8.79
N SER A 522 7.87 -0.95 -8.27
CA SER A 522 7.87 0.17 -7.32
C SER A 522 6.63 0.18 -6.44
N SER A 523 6.82 0.38 -5.14
CA SER A 523 5.77 0.58 -4.11
C SER A 523 6.27 1.48 -2.98
N VAL A 524 5.56 1.51 -1.83
CA VAL A 524 6.04 2.20 -0.62
C VAL A 524 7.36 1.63 -0.10
N HIS A 525 7.68 0.39 -0.42
CA HIS A 525 8.96 -0.23 -0.08
C HIS A 525 10.14 0.29 -0.89
N GLY A 526 9.89 0.97 -2.00
CA GLY A 526 10.89 1.47 -2.95
C GLY A 526 10.93 0.67 -4.24
N SER A 527 11.96 0.94 -5.07
CA SER A 527 12.08 0.31 -6.38
C SER A 527 12.89 -0.97 -6.35
N SER A 528 12.29 -2.03 -6.89
CA SER A 528 12.92 -3.33 -7.20
C SER A 528 13.37 -3.46 -8.67
N GLU A 529 13.26 -2.39 -9.47
CA GLU A 529 13.59 -2.44 -10.91
C GLU A 529 15.05 -2.81 -11.13
N ALA A 530 15.98 -2.05 -10.54
CA ALA A 530 17.42 -2.28 -10.72
C ALA A 530 18.22 -1.63 -9.59
N TRP A 531 19.47 -2.07 -9.41
CA TRP A 531 20.38 -1.51 -8.40
C TRP A 531 20.67 -0.01 -8.59
N ASP A 532 20.63 0.49 -9.82
CA ASP A 532 20.85 1.89 -10.18
C ASP A 532 19.53 2.69 -10.29
N SER A 533 18.41 2.10 -9.90
CA SER A 533 17.10 2.76 -9.91
C SER A 533 17.04 3.88 -8.87
N PRO A 534 16.38 5.00 -9.18
CA PRO A 534 16.04 5.99 -8.14
C PRO A 534 15.15 5.36 -7.05
N SER A 535 15.38 5.74 -5.79
CA SER A 535 14.57 5.29 -4.65
C SER A 535 14.56 3.77 -4.45
N LEU A 536 15.74 3.20 -4.28
CA LEU A 536 15.92 1.76 -4.03
C LEU A 536 15.02 1.26 -2.91
N ILE A 537 14.57 0.02 -3.07
CA ILE A 537 13.89 -0.75 -2.03
C ILE A 537 14.75 -0.84 -0.75
N TYR A 538 14.12 -0.87 0.42
CA TYR A 538 14.86 -1.04 1.66
C TYR A 538 15.41 -2.48 1.78
N ARG A 539 16.58 -2.61 2.46
CA ARG A 539 17.34 -3.88 2.56
C ARG A 539 17.56 -4.55 1.19
N PRO A 540 18.10 -3.83 0.21
CA PRO A 540 18.22 -4.33 -1.15
C PRO A 540 19.15 -5.56 -1.24
N LEU A 541 18.73 -6.55 -2.02
CA LEU A 541 19.46 -7.78 -2.29
C LEU A 541 19.96 -7.77 -3.73
N LYS A 542 21.27 -7.62 -3.93
CA LYS A 542 21.89 -7.67 -5.26
C LYS A 542 21.64 -9.01 -5.95
N GLY A 543 21.33 -8.97 -7.24
CA GLY A 543 21.04 -10.11 -8.06
C GLY A 543 19.60 -10.62 -7.94
N ASN A 544 18.72 -9.87 -7.24
CA ASN A 544 17.32 -10.20 -7.10
C ASN A 544 16.39 -9.11 -7.67
N PHE A 545 17.00 -8.09 -8.29
CA PHE A 545 16.25 -7.04 -8.98
C PHE A 545 15.57 -7.60 -10.24
N VAL A 546 14.50 -6.97 -10.63
CA VAL A 546 13.76 -7.38 -11.84
C VAL A 546 14.67 -7.38 -13.07
N ARG A 547 15.58 -6.40 -13.20
CA ARG A 547 16.58 -6.38 -14.27
C ARG A 547 17.47 -7.63 -14.26
N ASP A 548 17.91 -8.10 -13.09
CA ASP A 548 18.75 -9.30 -12.97
C ASP A 548 18.02 -10.55 -13.50
N VAL A 549 16.70 -10.66 -13.29
CA VAL A 549 15.95 -11.83 -13.76
C VAL A 549 15.53 -11.72 -15.24
N LEU A 550 15.40 -10.51 -15.77
CA LEU A 550 15.29 -10.32 -17.23
C LEU A 550 16.57 -10.79 -17.95
N ASP A 551 17.75 -10.54 -17.35
CA ASP A 551 19.05 -10.94 -17.91
C ASP A 551 19.23 -12.46 -18.00
N VAL A 552 18.51 -13.23 -17.19
CA VAL A 552 18.45 -14.71 -17.29
C VAL A 552 17.32 -15.22 -18.18
N GLY A 553 16.58 -14.33 -18.83
CA GLY A 553 15.61 -14.66 -19.86
C GLY A 553 14.15 -14.70 -19.39
N TYR A 554 13.82 -14.29 -18.16
CA TYR A 554 12.41 -14.14 -17.73
C TYR A 554 11.77 -12.98 -18.50
N LYS A 555 10.51 -13.14 -18.90
CA LYS A 555 9.77 -12.14 -19.67
C LYS A 555 8.66 -11.54 -18.84
N LEU A 556 8.98 -10.52 -18.08
CA LEU A 556 8.07 -9.81 -17.18
C LEU A 556 7.78 -8.38 -17.68
N GLY A 557 6.52 -8.00 -17.69
CA GLY A 557 6.10 -6.62 -17.80
C GLY A 557 6.20 -5.91 -16.45
N PHE A 558 6.17 -4.57 -16.46
CA PHE A 558 6.34 -3.75 -15.27
C PHE A 558 5.02 -3.11 -14.86
N ILE A 559 4.68 -3.25 -13.58
CA ILE A 559 3.63 -2.49 -12.91
C ILE A 559 4.21 -1.81 -11.67
N GLY A 560 3.58 -0.74 -11.22
CA GLY A 560 3.78 -0.16 -9.90
C GLY A 560 2.47 -0.26 -9.12
N SER A 561 2.54 -0.35 -7.81
CA SER A 561 1.37 -0.35 -6.94
C SER A 561 1.71 0.30 -5.61
N GLY A 562 0.68 0.69 -4.84
CA GLY A 562 0.88 1.43 -3.61
C GLY A 562 1.54 0.61 -2.52
N ASP A 563 1.08 -0.62 -2.32
CA ASP A 563 1.33 -1.37 -1.09
C ASP A 563 0.92 -0.52 0.11
N SER A 564 -0.23 0.15 -0.07
CA SER A 564 -0.67 1.14 0.90
C SER A 564 -1.39 0.47 2.05
N HIS A 565 -0.86 0.67 3.26
CA HIS A 565 -1.48 0.25 4.50
C HIS A 565 -2.20 1.41 5.21
N ASP A 566 -2.10 2.60 4.63
CA ASP A 566 -2.59 3.87 5.17
C ASP A 566 -3.99 4.25 4.70
N GLY A 567 -4.66 3.36 3.94
CA GLY A 567 -5.97 3.62 3.36
C GLY A 567 -5.97 4.59 2.17
N HIS A 568 -4.80 4.84 1.53
CA HIS A 568 -4.64 5.83 0.47
C HIS A 568 -4.23 5.21 -0.88
N PRO A 569 -4.98 4.24 -1.45
CA PRO A 569 -4.64 3.66 -2.74
C PRO A 569 -4.48 4.74 -3.81
N GLY A 570 -3.38 4.65 -4.59
CA GLY A 570 -3.03 5.59 -5.66
C GLY A 570 -2.43 6.91 -5.20
N LEU A 571 -2.41 7.22 -3.91
CA LEU A 571 -1.86 8.46 -3.33
C LEU A 571 -0.91 8.23 -2.14
N ALA A 572 -0.40 7.03 -1.95
CA ALA A 572 0.52 6.68 -0.86
C ALA A 572 1.76 7.61 -0.80
N GLN A 573 2.18 8.22 -1.92
CA GLN A 573 3.29 9.18 -1.97
C GLN A 573 3.04 10.48 -1.18
N ILE A 574 1.83 10.74 -0.71
CA ILE A 574 1.56 11.91 0.14
C ILE A 574 2.15 11.67 1.55
N ALA A 575 2.04 10.48 2.07
CA ALA A 575 2.55 10.08 3.38
C ALA A 575 3.93 9.41 3.29
N SER A 576 4.21 8.63 2.24
CA SER A 576 5.45 7.88 2.03
C SER A 576 6.41 8.59 1.06
N PRO A 577 7.75 8.43 1.24
CA PRO A 577 8.75 8.93 0.30
C PRO A 577 8.77 8.17 -1.03
N THR A 578 8.22 6.97 -1.06
CA THR A 578 8.13 6.06 -2.23
C THR A 578 6.70 5.57 -2.39
N SER A 579 6.32 5.20 -3.60
CA SER A 579 5.00 4.68 -3.94
C SER A 579 5.05 3.97 -5.30
N GLY A 580 3.91 3.53 -5.79
CA GLY A 580 3.74 3.02 -7.14
C GLY A 580 2.29 3.14 -7.60
N ILE A 581 2.10 3.28 -8.90
CA ILE A 581 0.85 3.04 -9.61
C ILE A 581 1.14 2.44 -10.98
N ALA A 582 0.24 1.62 -11.48
CA ALA A 582 0.33 1.06 -12.82
C ALA A 582 -0.48 1.91 -13.81
N ALA A 583 0.04 2.03 -15.01
CA ALA A 583 -0.73 2.46 -16.18
C ALA A 583 -0.96 1.25 -17.07
N ILE A 584 -2.20 0.84 -17.23
CA ILE A 584 -2.60 -0.32 -18.02
C ILE A 584 -3.13 0.16 -19.38
N LEU A 585 -2.53 -0.34 -20.45
CA LEU A 585 -2.87 0.03 -21.81
C LEU A 585 -3.95 -0.92 -22.34
N ALA A 586 -5.19 -0.63 -22.00
CA ALA A 586 -6.35 -1.46 -22.34
C ALA A 586 -7.26 -0.81 -23.38
N LYS A 587 -8.04 -1.62 -24.08
CA LYS A 587 -9.01 -1.14 -25.07
C LYS A 587 -10.15 -0.36 -24.41
N ASP A 588 -10.62 -0.87 -23.28
CA ASP A 588 -11.67 -0.27 -22.46
C ASP A 588 -11.48 -0.65 -20.99
N ASN A 589 -12.25 -0.03 -20.08
CA ASN A 589 -12.20 -0.31 -18.64
C ASN A 589 -13.17 -1.45 -18.30
N THR A 590 -12.81 -2.67 -18.72
CA THR A 590 -13.47 -3.91 -18.33
C THR A 590 -12.44 -4.91 -17.79
N ARG A 591 -12.85 -5.81 -16.92
CA ARG A 591 -11.94 -6.82 -16.34
C ARG A 591 -11.31 -7.69 -17.42
N GLU A 592 -12.05 -8.03 -18.47
CA GLU A 592 -11.54 -8.83 -19.61
C GLU A 592 -10.47 -8.08 -20.39
N ALA A 593 -10.66 -6.80 -20.68
CA ALA A 593 -9.69 -5.98 -21.42
C ALA A 593 -8.44 -5.70 -20.56
N ILE A 594 -8.62 -5.53 -19.26
CA ILE A 594 -7.51 -5.36 -18.29
C ILE A 594 -6.66 -6.64 -18.21
N LEU A 595 -7.31 -7.81 -18.06
CA LEU A 595 -6.64 -9.11 -18.05
C LEU A 595 -5.85 -9.36 -19.34
N GLU A 596 -6.46 -9.07 -20.50
CA GLU A 596 -5.79 -9.19 -21.79
C GLU A 596 -4.55 -8.28 -21.87
N ALA A 597 -4.68 -7.02 -21.44
CA ALA A 597 -3.57 -6.06 -21.44
C ALA A 597 -2.41 -6.53 -20.53
N LEU A 598 -2.70 -6.97 -19.32
CA LEU A 598 -1.69 -7.46 -18.37
C LEU A 598 -1.01 -8.74 -18.86
N ARG A 599 -1.76 -9.71 -19.42
CA ARG A 599 -1.19 -10.93 -20.05
C ARG A 599 -0.29 -10.62 -21.23
N ALA A 600 -0.60 -9.57 -21.96
CA ALA A 600 0.25 -9.09 -23.05
C ALA A 600 1.37 -8.16 -22.57
N ARG A 601 1.50 -7.92 -21.25
CA ARG A 601 2.47 -7.00 -20.65
C ARG A 601 2.32 -5.55 -21.15
N ARG A 602 1.13 -5.17 -21.63
CA ARG A 602 0.78 -3.82 -22.07
C ARG A 602 0.46 -2.94 -20.85
N ALA A 603 1.47 -2.73 -20.04
CA ALA A 603 1.41 -1.89 -18.85
C ALA A 603 2.78 -1.24 -18.63
N TYR A 604 2.81 -0.19 -17.81
CA TYR A 604 4.03 0.41 -17.34
C TYR A 604 3.86 0.91 -15.90
N ALA A 605 4.98 1.05 -15.19
CA ALA A 605 5.01 1.50 -13.81
C ALA A 605 5.30 3.00 -13.70
N THR A 606 4.78 3.66 -12.68
CA THR A 606 5.33 4.90 -12.14
C THR A 606 5.45 4.83 -10.62
N ASN A 607 6.28 5.70 -10.03
CA ASN A 607 6.37 5.82 -8.58
C ASN A 607 5.39 6.86 -8.00
N GLY A 608 4.17 6.94 -8.56
CA GLY A 608 3.07 7.79 -8.11
C GLY A 608 2.62 8.86 -9.11
N PRO A 609 3.50 9.68 -9.73
CA PRO A 609 3.09 10.66 -10.73
C PRO A 609 2.53 10.00 -11.99
N ARG A 610 1.43 10.54 -12.52
CA ARG A 610 0.79 10.06 -13.76
C ARG A 610 1.54 10.55 -15.01
N ILE A 611 2.77 10.06 -15.18
CA ILE A 611 3.57 10.30 -16.39
C ILE A 611 3.01 9.45 -17.51
N VAL A 612 2.63 10.05 -18.62
CA VAL A 612 2.08 9.34 -19.79
C VAL A 612 3.21 8.92 -20.71
N LEU A 613 3.29 7.63 -21.02
CA LEU A 613 4.21 7.04 -21.99
C LEU A 613 3.39 6.52 -23.20
N ASP A 614 3.55 7.17 -24.35
CA ASP A 614 3.10 6.66 -25.65
C ASP A 614 4.32 6.27 -26.45
N VAL A 615 4.68 4.99 -26.37
CA VAL A 615 5.96 4.49 -26.87
C VAL A 615 5.79 3.18 -27.64
N THR A 616 6.48 3.08 -28.75
CA THR A 616 6.56 1.87 -29.59
C THR A 616 7.98 1.58 -30.02
N LEU A 617 8.32 0.33 -30.20
CA LEU A 617 9.60 -0.10 -30.78
C LEU A 617 9.35 -0.92 -32.03
N GLY A 618 9.83 -0.43 -33.20
CA GLY A 618 9.52 -1.02 -34.49
C GLY A 618 8.00 -1.07 -34.77
N GLY A 619 7.24 -0.07 -34.29
CA GLY A 619 5.79 0.01 -34.41
C GLY A 619 5.02 -0.99 -33.51
N ARG A 620 5.68 -1.69 -32.60
CA ARG A 620 5.10 -2.67 -31.68
C ARG A 620 4.93 -2.06 -30.28
N GLU A 621 3.84 -2.42 -29.62
CA GLU A 621 3.56 -1.98 -28.24
C GLU A 621 4.54 -2.60 -27.25
N MET A 622 4.74 -1.94 -26.09
CA MET A 622 5.54 -2.48 -25.00
C MET A 622 5.01 -3.85 -24.54
N GLY A 623 5.88 -4.68 -23.99
CA GLY A 623 5.57 -6.05 -23.57
C GLY A 623 5.66 -7.08 -24.71
N SER A 624 5.78 -6.64 -25.96
CA SER A 624 5.80 -7.53 -27.13
C SER A 624 7.10 -8.32 -27.24
N THR A 625 7.01 -9.52 -27.84
CA THR A 625 8.16 -10.32 -28.28
C THR A 625 8.28 -10.25 -29.79
N THR A 626 9.49 -10.00 -30.30
CA THR A 626 9.80 -9.87 -31.74
C THR A 626 10.88 -10.85 -32.11
N VAL A 627 10.72 -11.53 -33.21
CA VAL A 627 11.81 -12.36 -33.78
C VAL A 627 12.86 -11.42 -34.36
N ALA A 628 14.09 -11.44 -33.80
CA ALA A 628 15.16 -10.51 -34.19
C ALA A 628 15.53 -10.60 -35.68
N ALA A 629 15.44 -11.80 -36.23
CA ALA A 629 15.72 -12.05 -37.67
C ALA A 629 14.67 -11.42 -38.61
N GLU A 630 13.50 -10.99 -38.11
CA GLU A 630 12.48 -10.30 -38.90
C GLU A 630 12.70 -8.78 -38.96
N LEU A 631 13.67 -8.25 -38.18
CA LEU A 631 13.99 -6.84 -38.19
C LEU A 631 14.86 -6.48 -39.40
N GLU A 632 14.52 -5.40 -40.07
CA GLU A 632 15.32 -4.87 -41.16
C GLU A 632 16.69 -4.40 -40.61
N ASP A 633 17.77 -4.97 -41.13
CA ASP A 633 19.16 -4.74 -40.67
C ASP A 633 19.36 -4.97 -39.14
N GLY A 634 18.52 -5.81 -38.49
CA GLY A 634 18.59 -6.07 -37.06
C GLY A 634 18.31 -4.81 -36.22
N SER A 635 17.57 -3.81 -36.72
CA SER A 635 17.33 -2.56 -36.01
C SER A 635 15.85 -2.27 -35.91
N ALA A 636 15.50 -1.51 -34.86
CA ALA A 636 14.14 -1.03 -34.64
C ALA A 636 14.13 0.47 -34.27
N LEU A 637 13.12 1.19 -34.72
CA LEU A 637 12.90 2.59 -34.38
C LEU A 637 12.06 2.66 -33.10
N LEU A 638 12.61 3.22 -32.05
CA LEU A 638 11.91 3.60 -30.85
C LEU A 638 11.25 4.96 -31.09
N ALA A 639 9.94 4.99 -31.23
CA ALA A 639 9.15 6.22 -31.28
C ALA A 639 8.52 6.45 -29.91
N ALA A 640 8.74 7.63 -29.32
CA ALA A 640 8.31 7.94 -27.99
C ALA A 640 7.71 9.34 -27.86
N THR A 641 6.59 9.43 -27.16
CA THR A 641 6.01 10.67 -26.63
C THR A 641 5.85 10.50 -25.11
N VAL A 642 6.47 11.40 -24.37
CA VAL A 642 6.44 11.43 -22.90
C VAL A 642 5.78 12.72 -22.46
N LEU A 643 4.73 12.60 -21.63
CA LEU A 643 4.07 13.74 -21.01
C LEU A 643 4.24 13.62 -19.49
N GLY A 644 5.12 14.47 -18.93
CA GLY A 644 5.38 14.51 -17.49
C GLY A 644 4.32 15.29 -16.72
N THR A 645 4.29 15.15 -15.41
CA THR A 645 3.56 16.05 -14.49
C THR A 645 4.46 17.18 -13.96
N ALA A 646 5.77 17.04 -14.15
CA ALA A 646 6.82 18.02 -13.83
C ALA A 646 7.91 17.97 -14.91
N PRO A 647 8.82 18.96 -14.98
CA PRO A 647 9.89 19.00 -16.00
C PRO A 647 10.71 17.72 -16.04
N LEU A 648 10.87 17.16 -17.23
CA LEU A 648 11.67 15.97 -17.49
C LEU A 648 13.15 16.27 -17.25
N THR A 649 13.85 15.39 -16.55
CA THR A 649 15.29 15.53 -16.28
C THR A 649 16.13 14.62 -17.15
N ARG A 650 15.61 13.42 -17.48
CA ARG A 650 16.27 12.48 -18.39
C ARG A 650 15.33 11.39 -18.89
N VAL A 651 15.66 10.83 -20.03
CA VAL A 651 15.10 9.57 -20.56
C VAL A 651 16.27 8.64 -20.79
N GLU A 652 16.19 7.45 -20.23
CA GLU A 652 17.21 6.41 -20.30
C GLU A 652 16.69 5.23 -21.12
N ILE A 653 17.53 4.72 -22.02
CA ILE A 653 17.27 3.49 -22.77
C ILE A 653 18.12 2.39 -22.14
N ILE A 654 17.42 1.39 -21.61
CA ILE A 654 18.03 0.22 -20.99
C ILE A 654 17.94 -0.93 -21.99
N ARG A 655 19.07 -1.59 -22.25
CA ARG A 655 19.18 -2.78 -23.12
C ARG A 655 20.01 -3.83 -22.42
N SER A 656 19.44 -5.02 -22.22
CA SER A 656 20.13 -6.19 -21.65
C SER A 656 20.99 -5.84 -20.44
N GLY A 657 20.32 -5.29 -19.40
CA GLY A 657 20.95 -4.97 -18.11
C GLY A 657 21.68 -3.63 -18.05
N GLU A 658 21.92 -2.93 -19.17
CA GLU A 658 22.72 -1.72 -19.17
C GLU A 658 21.99 -0.48 -19.69
N VAL A 659 22.28 0.68 -19.10
CA VAL A 659 21.83 1.97 -19.63
C VAL A 659 22.71 2.31 -20.85
N THR A 660 22.18 2.10 -22.05
CA THR A 660 22.93 2.28 -23.30
C THR A 660 22.88 3.71 -23.82
N GLN A 661 21.84 4.48 -23.45
CA GLN A 661 21.69 5.87 -23.88
C GLN A 661 20.96 6.70 -22.81
N ILE A 662 21.40 7.91 -22.63
CA ILE A 662 20.77 8.92 -21.76
C ILE A 662 20.50 10.18 -22.58
N LEU A 663 19.25 10.60 -22.63
CA LEU A 663 18.85 11.91 -23.10
C LEU A 663 18.64 12.79 -21.85
N ASP A 664 19.52 13.76 -21.63
CA ASP A 664 19.42 14.70 -20.51
C ASP A 664 18.42 15.83 -20.81
N ALA A 665 18.15 16.68 -19.82
CA ALA A 665 17.19 17.76 -19.93
C ALA A 665 17.47 18.71 -21.11
N ALA A 666 18.75 18.93 -21.47
CA ALA A 666 19.12 19.78 -22.59
C ALA A 666 18.79 19.13 -23.92
N MET A 667 19.07 17.82 -24.06
CA MET A 667 18.70 17.03 -25.23
C MET A 667 17.19 16.88 -25.40
N LEU A 668 16.44 16.85 -24.28
CA LEU A 668 14.98 16.83 -24.27
C LEU A 668 14.37 18.21 -24.57
N GLY A 669 15.19 19.27 -24.71
CA GLY A 669 14.71 20.62 -24.94
C GLY A 669 13.99 21.24 -23.74
N GLN A 670 14.18 20.68 -22.54
CA GLN A 670 13.51 21.13 -21.31
C GLN A 670 14.22 22.37 -20.75
N THR A 671 13.53 23.50 -20.75
CA THR A 671 13.96 24.74 -20.07
C THR A 671 13.03 25.05 -18.89
N SER A 672 13.45 25.95 -18.02
CA SER A 672 12.63 26.31 -16.86
C SER A 672 11.38 27.06 -17.32
N GLY A 673 10.21 26.46 -17.15
CA GLY A 673 8.90 27.01 -17.52
C GLY A 673 8.24 26.36 -18.73
N ASP A 674 8.93 25.45 -19.42
CA ASP A 674 8.32 24.69 -20.52
C ASP A 674 7.38 23.58 -20.02
N GLU A 675 6.42 23.21 -20.87
CA GLU A 675 5.57 22.04 -20.61
C GLU A 675 6.47 20.78 -20.50
N PRO A 676 6.20 19.90 -19.52
CA PRO A 676 6.98 18.67 -19.32
C PRO A 676 6.63 17.63 -20.39
N HIS A 677 7.05 17.89 -21.62
CA HIS A 677 6.76 17.09 -22.80
C HIS A 677 8.02 16.85 -23.62
N TRP A 678 8.17 15.62 -24.12
CA TRP A 678 9.17 15.26 -25.09
C TRP A 678 8.60 14.25 -26.09
N SER A 679 8.92 14.45 -27.37
CA SER A 679 8.65 13.49 -28.45
C SER A 679 9.88 13.33 -29.31
N GLY A 680 10.20 12.11 -29.69
CA GLY A 680 11.36 11.83 -30.51
C GLY A 680 11.41 10.40 -31.01
N GLU A 681 12.32 10.17 -31.95
CA GLU A 681 12.62 8.86 -32.52
C GLU A 681 14.08 8.52 -32.29
N ILE A 682 14.36 7.29 -31.86
CA ILE A 682 15.70 6.79 -31.61
C ILE A 682 15.84 5.44 -32.27
N ARG A 683 16.85 5.32 -33.15
CA ARG A 683 17.18 4.04 -33.77
C ARG A 683 18.00 3.18 -32.81
N ILE A 684 17.58 1.93 -32.62
CA ILE A 684 18.32 0.93 -31.85
C ILE A 684 18.82 -0.14 -32.82
N ASP A 685 20.14 -0.19 -32.97
CA ASP A 685 20.81 -1.04 -33.95
C ASP A 685 21.28 -2.36 -33.33
N ASN A 686 21.48 -3.36 -34.20
CA ASN A 686 22.09 -4.66 -33.86
C ASN A 686 21.38 -5.41 -32.73
N LEU A 687 20.05 -5.39 -32.72
CA LEU A 687 19.25 -6.17 -31.78
C LEU A 687 19.43 -7.66 -32.01
N GLN A 688 19.71 -8.43 -30.95
CA GLN A 688 20.02 -9.85 -31.00
C GLN A 688 18.94 -10.68 -30.28
N PRO A 689 18.80 -11.97 -30.63
CA PRO A 689 17.99 -12.89 -29.85
C PRO A 689 18.46 -12.95 -28.39
N GLY A 690 17.51 -12.98 -27.46
CA GLY A 690 17.74 -12.98 -26.00
C GLY A 690 17.87 -11.60 -25.39
N GLU A 691 17.91 -10.54 -26.20
CA GLU A 691 17.94 -9.17 -25.68
C GLU A 691 16.53 -8.64 -25.30
N TYR A 692 16.54 -7.61 -24.48
CA TYR A 692 15.35 -6.80 -24.18
C TYR A 692 15.72 -5.32 -24.14
N VAL A 693 14.72 -4.47 -24.36
CA VAL A 693 14.85 -3.00 -24.29
C VAL A 693 13.68 -2.43 -23.51
N TYR A 694 13.92 -1.47 -22.64
CA TYR A 694 12.87 -0.66 -22.02
C TYR A 694 13.33 0.78 -21.75
N LEU A 695 12.38 1.66 -21.44
CA LEU A 695 12.62 3.06 -21.09
C LEU A 695 12.47 3.28 -19.60
N ARG A 696 13.36 4.11 -19.03
CA ARG A 696 13.20 4.73 -17.73
C ARG A 696 13.19 6.25 -17.90
N VAL A 697 12.07 6.86 -17.55
CA VAL A 697 11.86 8.30 -17.63
C VAL A 697 11.93 8.90 -16.24
N VAL A 698 12.70 9.97 -16.07
CA VAL A 698 12.86 10.68 -14.79
C VAL A 698 12.45 12.13 -14.96
N GLN A 699 11.56 12.59 -14.09
CA GLN A 699 11.17 14.00 -13.98
C GLN A 699 11.59 14.60 -12.64
N ARG A 700 11.58 15.93 -12.54
CA ARG A 700 11.82 16.62 -11.26
C ARG A 700 10.81 16.15 -10.22
N GLY A 701 11.25 15.97 -8.99
CA GLY A 701 10.37 15.62 -7.90
C GLY A 701 9.30 16.68 -7.65
N ALA A 702 8.07 16.21 -7.51
CA ALA A 702 6.93 17.01 -7.10
C ALA A 702 6.29 16.25 -5.93
N GLY A 703 6.44 16.70 -4.73
CA GLY A 703 5.89 16.08 -3.55
C GLY A 703 6.68 16.48 -2.30
N ARG A 704 6.19 16.11 -1.13
CA ARG A 704 6.82 16.45 0.17
C ARG A 704 8.24 15.92 0.29
N SER A 705 8.50 14.72 -0.24
CA SER A 705 9.82 14.09 -0.17
C SER A 705 10.85 14.71 -1.10
N GLY A 706 10.42 15.47 -2.15
CA GLY A 706 11.29 15.93 -3.21
C GLY A 706 11.89 14.82 -4.06
N SER A 707 11.46 13.57 -3.88
CA SER A 707 11.88 12.43 -4.66
C SER A 707 11.56 12.62 -6.14
N ALA A 708 12.45 12.16 -7.03
CA ALA A 708 12.20 12.22 -8.46
C ALA A 708 10.97 11.39 -8.85
N GLY A 709 10.14 11.93 -9.75
CA GLY A 709 9.11 11.12 -10.40
C GLY A 709 9.73 10.24 -11.46
N VAL A 710 9.37 8.97 -11.49
CA VAL A 710 9.94 7.97 -12.41
C VAL A 710 8.83 7.18 -13.09
N ALA A 711 9.03 6.85 -14.37
CA ALA A 711 8.21 5.89 -15.09
C ALA A 711 9.10 4.86 -15.79
N TRP A 712 8.66 3.60 -15.83
CA TRP A 712 9.36 2.48 -16.46
C TRP A 712 8.41 1.78 -17.43
N SER A 713 8.71 1.80 -18.74
CA SER A 713 7.94 1.02 -19.70
C SER A 713 8.17 -0.47 -19.49
N SER A 714 7.18 -1.32 -19.79
CA SER A 714 7.43 -2.75 -19.92
C SER A 714 8.43 -3.02 -21.05
N PRO A 715 9.29 -4.05 -20.92
CA PRO A 715 10.31 -4.36 -21.91
C PRO A 715 9.73 -4.87 -23.23
N TRP A 716 10.43 -4.59 -24.34
CA TRP A 716 10.33 -5.32 -25.60
C TRP A 716 11.36 -6.42 -25.60
N PHE A 717 10.98 -7.62 -25.97
CA PHE A 717 11.83 -8.82 -25.98
C PHE A 717 12.14 -9.24 -27.40
N PHE A 718 13.36 -9.79 -27.63
CA PHE A 718 13.81 -10.25 -28.92
C PHE A 718 14.18 -11.75 -28.87
N GLU A 719 13.66 -12.55 -29.86
CA GLU A 719 13.89 -13.99 -29.99
C GLU A 719 14.64 -14.32 -31.25
#